data_0a2dfd5e31477563356edae72dd00b05
#
_entry.id   0a2dfd5e31477563356edae72dd00b05
#
_cell.length_a   1.000
_cell.length_b   1.000
_cell.length_c   1.000
_cell.angle_alpha   90.00
_cell.angle_beta   90.00
_cell.angle_gamma   90.00
#
_symmetry.space_group_name_H-M   'P 1'
#
loop_
_entity.id
_entity.type
_entity.pdbx_description
1 polymer ?
#
loop_
_entity_poly.entity_id
_entity_poly.type
_entity_poly.pdbx_seq_one_letter_code
_entity_poly.pdbx_strand_id
1 'polypeptide(L)'
;MIKIKGMILATTLLAAATAATAQQTYRELLETSSLNRGVYGLRSMQDGEHYTAREGNAIVRHSYADASQQNTLYTGTFSSYTLSPDETTLLLSSNHRPVYRHSFYADWQIVPLEGDGTAAMTLEGVRDVTLSPDGRMVAYAKDNNLYVAPVGGEARAVTDDGEWNAVINGTADWVYEEEYGFTRAYAFSPDSKRIAYLRFDESAVPTFEMMRYDGTLYNRPYSFKYPKAGDRNSTVELWLYDIATGAKSRIDTGAETDQYLPRIDWTPAGELFYYRVNRKQNHFEVVLVHDDGTQKVIYDETSPTFVERPDAGTIRFIDGERFIALNETATGWNHIYLYSTEKGLLNPVTSGPWQVTSVVETTDKAIYYISTETSPLRRNLYSIDYKGRHKKRLTEGEGTYSIAPSRGMKYYISTFSTATEPNTVTLHKGDGTLLRTLATSDELAERMKQMPRKEFFTFVTERGDSLNAYMIKPVDFDPSKRYPVLVTQYSGPGSQSVADRFSLDWENVIAAHGYIIACCDGRGTGYMGEKFKKQTYGNLGALEVEDQISFARYLGEQPYVDAGRIGIYGWSYGGFMALGCACKGGGIYKLAIAVAPVTSWRYYDTIYTEIYNDLPQDNPAGYDDNSPINFAQLLDDEHTQLLIMHGTADDNVHFQNTMEMCRALNRAGKQYDMMVYPDQNHSMYPSDGYNIRRKMVEYTLRNL
;
A
#
# COMPACT_ATOMS: atom_id res chain seq x y z
N MET A 1 34.39 21.35 -42.10
CA MET A 1 33.39 20.26 -42.06
C MET A 1 33.87 18.95 -41.39
N ILE A 2 35.18 18.66 -41.35
CA ILE A 2 35.70 17.38 -40.78
C ILE A 2 35.74 17.35 -39.25
N LYS A 3 35.90 18.49 -38.54
CA LYS A 3 35.93 18.54 -37.07
C LYS A 3 34.54 18.37 -36.41
N ILE A 4 33.45 18.75 -37.08
CA ILE A 4 32.09 18.63 -36.53
C ILE A 4 31.58 17.17 -36.58
N LYS A 5 31.95 16.41 -37.64
CA LYS A 5 31.59 14.99 -37.74
C LYS A 5 32.28 14.11 -36.70
N GLY A 6 33.54 14.44 -36.32
CA GLY A 6 34.26 13.70 -35.28
C GLY A 6 33.72 13.94 -33.88
N MET A 7 33.25 15.15 -33.60
CA MET A 7 32.68 15.49 -32.29
C MET A 7 31.27 14.91 -32.07
N ILE A 8 30.46 14.86 -33.14
CA ILE A 8 29.12 14.22 -33.08
C ILE A 8 29.25 12.70 -32.95
N LEU A 9 30.25 12.09 -33.61
CA LEU A 9 30.50 10.66 -33.52
C LEU A 9 31.05 10.25 -32.14
N ALA A 10 31.92 11.09 -31.54
CA ALA A 10 32.48 10.85 -30.22
C ALA A 10 31.39 11.01 -29.11
N THR A 11 30.49 12.01 -29.22
CA THR A 11 29.41 12.20 -28.27
C THR A 11 28.36 11.11 -28.40
N THR A 12 28.01 10.65 -29.59
CA THR A 12 27.09 9.53 -29.79
C THR A 12 27.66 8.19 -29.33
N LEU A 13 28.96 7.94 -29.52
CA LEU A 13 29.64 6.74 -29.00
C LEU A 13 29.77 6.75 -27.49
N LEU A 14 30.03 7.90 -26.87
CA LEU A 14 30.11 8.03 -25.42
C LEU A 14 28.71 7.86 -24.78
N ALA A 15 27.69 8.46 -25.38
CA ALA A 15 26.29 8.28 -24.91
C ALA A 15 25.80 6.82 -25.09
N ALA A 16 26.17 6.15 -26.16
CA ALA A 16 25.84 4.74 -26.38
C ALA A 16 26.60 3.80 -25.41
N ALA A 17 27.86 4.12 -25.09
CA ALA A 17 28.64 3.34 -24.12
C ALA A 17 28.13 3.52 -22.69
N THR A 18 27.73 4.73 -22.29
CA THR A 18 27.15 4.99 -20.96
C THR A 18 25.79 4.36 -20.82
N ALA A 19 24.92 4.38 -21.85
CA ALA A 19 23.64 3.72 -21.84
C ALA A 19 23.79 2.18 -21.77
N ALA A 20 24.74 1.60 -22.47
CA ALA A 20 25.00 0.15 -22.41
C ALA A 20 25.52 -0.30 -21.03
N THR A 21 26.45 0.48 -20.43
CA THR A 21 26.93 0.22 -19.07
C THR A 21 25.82 0.39 -18.00
N ALA A 22 25.04 1.45 -18.09
CA ALA A 22 23.91 1.67 -17.17
C ALA A 22 22.88 0.53 -17.24
N GLN A 23 22.57 0.03 -18.44
CA GLN A 23 21.64 -1.09 -18.61
C GLN A 23 22.21 -2.38 -18.00
N GLN A 24 23.47 -2.68 -18.21
CA GLN A 24 24.12 -3.85 -17.64
C GLN A 24 24.14 -3.77 -16.12
N THR A 25 24.51 -2.63 -15.55
CA THR A 25 24.56 -2.42 -14.10
C THR A 25 23.19 -2.56 -13.44
N TYR A 26 22.12 -2.07 -14.09
CA TYR A 26 20.77 -2.24 -13.54
C TYR A 26 20.32 -3.72 -13.56
N ARG A 27 20.69 -4.49 -14.58
CA ARG A 27 20.43 -5.93 -14.63
C ARG A 27 21.21 -6.68 -13.54
N GLU A 28 22.50 -6.37 -13.38
CA GLU A 28 23.33 -6.94 -12.31
C GLU A 28 22.78 -6.60 -10.92
N LEU A 29 22.23 -5.40 -10.74
CA LEU A 29 21.57 -5.01 -9.50
C LEU A 29 20.34 -5.88 -9.21
N LEU A 30 19.48 -6.14 -10.21
CA LEU A 30 18.32 -7.03 -10.06
C LEU A 30 18.73 -8.46 -9.68
N GLU A 31 19.77 -8.99 -10.33
CA GLU A 31 20.34 -10.30 -10.00
C GLU A 31 20.89 -10.30 -8.56
N THR A 32 21.56 -9.23 -8.16
CA THR A 32 22.08 -9.06 -6.81
C THR A 32 20.95 -8.94 -5.78
N SER A 33 19.91 -8.16 -6.07
CA SER A 33 18.75 -8.01 -5.15
C SER A 33 17.99 -9.31 -4.93
N SER A 34 18.00 -10.23 -5.92
CA SER A 34 17.37 -11.56 -5.80
C SER A 34 18.05 -12.47 -4.77
N LEU A 35 19.26 -12.12 -4.32
CA LEU A 35 19.97 -12.81 -3.24
C LEU A 35 19.43 -12.44 -1.84
N ASN A 36 18.54 -11.43 -1.74
CA ASN A 36 17.90 -11.09 -0.48
C ASN A 36 16.86 -12.16 -0.13
N ARG A 37 17.20 -12.99 0.83
CA ARG A 37 16.40 -14.17 1.20
C ARG A 37 15.21 -13.76 2.03
N GLY A 38 14.09 -14.44 1.82
CA GLY A 38 12.85 -14.28 2.57
C GLY A 38 12.12 -15.60 2.68
N VAL A 39 11.18 -15.67 3.60
CA VAL A 39 10.23 -16.78 3.71
C VAL A 39 8.84 -16.19 3.50
N TYR A 40 8.19 -16.59 2.41
CA TYR A 40 6.94 -15.98 1.94
C TYR A 40 5.83 -17.01 1.83
N GLY A 41 4.57 -16.52 1.89
CA GLY A 41 3.39 -17.34 1.64
C GLY A 41 3.09 -18.39 2.71
N LEU A 42 3.70 -18.26 3.88
CA LEU A 42 3.39 -19.12 5.02
C LEU A 42 1.97 -18.84 5.53
N ARG A 43 1.25 -19.89 5.88
CA ARG A 43 -0.08 -19.81 6.50
C ARG A 43 -0.09 -20.64 7.77
N SER A 44 -0.16 -19.97 8.92
CA SER A 44 -0.28 -20.67 10.20
C SER A 44 -1.59 -21.45 10.23
N MET A 45 -1.53 -22.65 10.75
CA MET A 45 -2.70 -23.49 10.99
C MET A 45 -3.35 -23.16 12.34
N GLN A 46 -4.61 -23.59 12.51
CA GLN A 46 -5.42 -23.29 13.71
C GLN A 46 -4.81 -23.85 15.00
N ASP A 47 -4.06 -24.93 14.91
CA ASP A 47 -3.36 -25.54 16.06
C ASP A 47 -2.21 -24.68 16.58
N GLY A 48 -1.72 -23.71 15.78
CA GLY A 48 -0.58 -22.85 16.09
C GLY A 48 0.76 -23.58 16.18
N GLU A 49 0.79 -24.89 15.90
CA GLU A 49 1.99 -25.76 15.92
C GLU A 49 2.51 -26.01 14.51
N HIS A 50 1.65 -25.82 13.50
CA HIS A 50 1.99 -26.08 12.11
C HIS A 50 1.69 -24.87 11.23
N TYR A 51 2.31 -24.87 10.08
CA TYR A 51 2.01 -23.94 8.98
C TYR A 51 2.02 -24.69 7.65
N THR A 52 1.35 -24.13 6.66
CA THR A 52 1.44 -24.59 5.29
C THR A 52 2.26 -23.61 4.45
N ALA A 53 2.98 -24.14 3.47
CA ALA A 53 3.73 -23.38 2.49
C ALA A 53 3.58 -24.02 1.10
N ARG A 54 3.76 -23.20 0.05
CA ARG A 54 3.88 -23.70 -1.31
C ARG A 54 5.32 -24.09 -1.60
N GLU A 55 5.54 -25.33 -2.03
CA GLU A 55 6.82 -25.86 -2.51
C GLU A 55 6.66 -26.37 -3.94
N GLY A 56 7.05 -25.54 -4.92
CA GLY A 56 6.84 -25.85 -6.33
C GLY A 56 5.34 -25.97 -6.66
N ASN A 57 4.89 -27.19 -7.01
CA ASN A 57 3.50 -27.53 -7.29
C ASN A 57 2.81 -28.26 -6.13
N ALA A 58 3.42 -28.29 -4.94
CA ALA A 58 2.86 -28.90 -3.75
C ALA A 58 2.49 -27.88 -2.69
N ILE A 59 1.49 -28.21 -1.86
CA ILE A 59 1.17 -27.55 -0.60
C ILE A 59 1.66 -28.48 0.51
N VAL A 60 2.63 -28.02 1.30
CA VAL A 60 3.28 -28.82 2.34
C VAL A 60 2.97 -28.23 3.71
N ARG A 61 2.57 -29.09 4.62
CA ARG A 61 2.42 -28.78 6.05
C ARG A 61 3.74 -29.02 6.77
N HIS A 62 4.19 -28.05 7.54
CA HIS A 62 5.42 -28.08 8.34
C HIS A 62 5.13 -27.89 9.81
N SER A 63 5.94 -28.48 10.68
CA SER A 63 5.94 -28.15 12.10
C SER A 63 6.86 -26.95 12.38
N TYR A 64 6.39 -26.00 13.21
CA TYR A 64 7.23 -24.93 13.72
C TYR A 64 8.35 -25.50 14.62
N ALA A 65 8.03 -26.44 15.49
CA ALA A 65 8.97 -27.00 16.47
C ALA A 65 10.04 -27.88 15.82
N ASP A 66 9.63 -28.78 14.91
CA ASP A 66 10.47 -29.82 14.34
C ASP A 66 10.53 -29.75 12.81
N ALA A 67 11.67 -29.29 12.29
CA ALA A 67 11.88 -29.13 10.85
C ALA A 67 11.84 -30.44 10.06
N SER A 68 11.99 -31.59 10.72
CA SER A 68 11.92 -32.94 10.08
C SER A 68 10.47 -33.38 9.82
N GLN A 69 9.51 -32.79 10.53
CA GLN A 69 8.09 -33.13 10.39
C GLN A 69 7.46 -32.28 9.29
N GLN A 70 7.24 -32.92 8.15
CA GLN A 70 6.52 -32.35 7.02
C GLN A 70 5.58 -33.37 6.39
N ASN A 71 4.48 -32.88 5.82
CA ASN A 71 3.51 -33.70 5.11
C ASN A 71 2.93 -32.94 3.92
N THR A 72 2.96 -33.56 2.74
CA THR A 72 2.32 -32.99 1.55
C THR A 72 0.81 -33.16 1.66
N LEU A 73 0.09 -32.03 1.64
CA LEU A 73 -1.37 -31.99 1.69
C LEU A 73 -2.00 -32.09 0.30
N TYR A 74 -1.32 -31.54 -0.71
CA TYR A 74 -1.82 -31.51 -2.09
C TYR A 74 -0.66 -31.36 -3.08
N THR A 75 -0.82 -31.93 -4.26
CA THR A 75 0.08 -31.72 -5.41
C THR A 75 -0.74 -31.48 -6.66
N GLY A 76 -0.51 -30.38 -7.37
CA GLY A 76 -1.25 -30.02 -8.57
C GLY A 76 -0.86 -28.66 -9.13
N THR A 77 -1.62 -28.18 -10.11
CA THR A 77 -1.40 -26.86 -10.72
C THR A 77 -2.33 -25.84 -10.08
N PHE A 78 -1.77 -24.81 -9.48
CA PHE A 78 -2.50 -23.69 -8.90
C PHE A 78 -1.60 -22.45 -8.84
N SER A 79 -2.19 -21.26 -8.82
CA SER A 79 -1.49 -19.99 -8.63
C SER A 79 -1.45 -19.56 -7.17
N SER A 80 -2.55 -19.74 -6.45
CA SER A 80 -2.69 -19.46 -5.01
C SER A 80 -3.59 -20.49 -4.34
N TYR A 81 -3.50 -20.57 -3.00
CA TYR A 81 -4.35 -21.45 -2.21
C TYR A 81 -4.77 -20.81 -0.89
N THR A 82 -5.86 -21.30 -0.32
CA THR A 82 -6.30 -21.02 1.04
C THR A 82 -6.91 -22.29 1.63
N LEU A 83 -6.75 -22.50 2.94
CA LEU A 83 -7.49 -23.54 3.68
C LEU A 83 -8.86 -22.99 4.10
N SER A 84 -9.85 -23.87 4.17
CA SER A 84 -11.10 -23.57 4.87
C SER A 84 -10.84 -23.24 6.34
N PRO A 85 -11.73 -22.50 7.03
CA PRO A 85 -11.56 -22.17 8.45
C PRO A 85 -11.41 -23.42 9.36
N ASP A 86 -12.02 -24.54 9.00
CA ASP A 86 -11.91 -25.82 9.70
C ASP A 86 -10.69 -26.67 9.23
N GLU A 87 -9.93 -26.16 8.24
CA GLU A 87 -8.72 -26.77 7.66
C GLU A 87 -8.92 -28.16 7.02
N THR A 88 -10.16 -28.48 6.62
CA THR A 88 -10.48 -29.75 5.96
C THR A 88 -10.47 -29.67 4.45
N THR A 89 -10.49 -28.47 3.89
CA THR A 89 -10.69 -28.21 2.46
C THR A 89 -9.72 -27.14 1.95
N LEU A 90 -9.16 -27.36 0.77
CA LEU A 90 -8.37 -26.39 0.02
C LEU A 90 -9.25 -25.62 -0.97
N LEU A 91 -9.06 -24.33 -1.01
CA LEU A 91 -9.54 -23.43 -2.06
C LEU A 91 -8.34 -23.04 -2.91
N LEU A 92 -8.27 -23.53 -4.14
CA LEU A 92 -7.18 -23.30 -5.08
C LEU A 92 -7.62 -22.35 -6.19
N SER A 93 -6.77 -21.39 -6.57
CA SER A 93 -7.06 -20.49 -7.69
C SER A 93 -6.01 -20.59 -8.79
N SER A 94 -6.44 -20.36 -10.03
CA SER A 94 -5.60 -20.33 -11.24
C SER A 94 -6.18 -19.33 -12.26
N ASN A 95 -5.45 -19.10 -13.36
CA ASN A 95 -5.90 -18.23 -14.46
C ASN A 95 -6.35 -16.84 -13.98
N HIS A 96 -5.53 -16.18 -13.15
CA HIS A 96 -5.83 -14.86 -12.62
C HIS A 96 -5.89 -13.82 -13.74
N ARG A 97 -6.98 -13.08 -13.79
CA ARG A 97 -7.22 -11.97 -14.72
C ARG A 97 -7.50 -10.72 -13.90
N PRO A 98 -6.49 -9.83 -13.72
CA PRO A 98 -6.66 -8.62 -12.93
C PRO A 98 -7.81 -7.74 -13.42
N VAL A 99 -8.50 -7.09 -12.49
CA VAL A 99 -9.51 -6.06 -12.74
C VAL A 99 -8.93 -4.70 -12.39
N TYR A 100 -8.64 -4.47 -11.11
CA TYR A 100 -8.00 -3.27 -10.57
C TYR A 100 -6.74 -3.66 -9.76
N ARG A 101 -6.37 -2.87 -8.76
CA ARG A 101 -5.16 -3.08 -7.97
C ARG A 101 -5.13 -4.43 -7.22
N HIS A 102 -6.26 -4.83 -6.66
CA HIS A 102 -6.37 -6.01 -5.79
C HIS A 102 -7.29 -7.07 -6.38
N SER A 103 -8.34 -6.67 -7.07
CA SER A 103 -9.37 -7.56 -7.60
C SER A 103 -8.93 -8.29 -8.87
N PHE A 104 -9.38 -9.51 -9.00
CA PHE A 104 -9.15 -10.34 -10.16
C PHE A 104 -10.26 -11.40 -10.32
N TYR A 105 -10.54 -11.77 -11.55
CA TYR A 105 -11.26 -13.00 -11.85
C TYR A 105 -10.28 -14.16 -11.89
N ALA A 106 -10.72 -15.34 -11.42
CA ALA A 106 -9.94 -16.56 -11.49
C ALA A 106 -10.83 -17.79 -11.69
N ASP A 107 -10.18 -18.92 -12.00
CA ASP A 107 -10.79 -20.22 -11.95
C ASP A 107 -10.41 -20.88 -10.61
N TRP A 108 -11.39 -21.49 -9.94
CA TRP A 108 -11.26 -21.99 -8.58
C TRP A 108 -11.60 -23.47 -8.48
N GLN A 109 -10.87 -24.18 -7.64
CA GLN A 109 -11.12 -25.56 -7.27
C GLN A 109 -11.29 -25.67 -5.76
N ILE A 110 -12.31 -26.38 -5.32
CA ILE A 110 -12.56 -26.70 -3.92
C ILE A 110 -12.21 -28.17 -3.74
N VAL A 111 -11.14 -28.46 -3.02
CA VAL A 111 -10.55 -29.79 -2.90
C VAL A 111 -10.56 -30.23 -1.45
N PRO A 112 -11.36 -31.23 -1.06
CA PRO A 112 -11.26 -31.85 0.25
C PRO A 112 -9.86 -32.44 0.49
N LEU A 113 -9.30 -32.25 1.70
CA LEU A 113 -8.01 -32.82 2.07
C LEU A 113 -8.10 -34.35 2.33
N GLU A 114 -9.28 -34.83 2.73
CA GLU A 114 -9.56 -36.24 2.78
C GLU A 114 -10.05 -36.74 1.42
N GLY A 115 -9.31 -37.65 0.79
CA GLY A 115 -9.66 -38.20 -0.51
C GLY A 115 -8.47 -38.38 -1.43
N ASP A 116 -8.75 -38.45 -2.74
CA ASP A 116 -7.75 -38.64 -3.81
C ASP A 116 -7.22 -37.31 -4.41
N GLY A 117 -7.59 -36.18 -3.85
CA GLY A 117 -7.23 -34.84 -4.36
C GLY A 117 -8.12 -34.34 -5.50
N THR A 118 -9.23 -35.05 -5.80
CA THR A 118 -10.21 -34.60 -6.78
C THR A 118 -11.01 -33.41 -6.25
N ALA A 119 -11.20 -32.39 -7.09
CA ALA A 119 -12.03 -31.25 -6.73
C ALA A 119 -13.50 -31.65 -6.56
N ALA A 120 -14.07 -31.32 -5.40
CA ALA A 120 -15.50 -31.50 -5.14
C ALA A 120 -16.34 -30.47 -5.95
N MET A 121 -15.75 -29.32 -6.28
CA MET A 121 -16.40 -28.25 -7.05
C MET A 121 -15.37 -27.43 -7.81
N THR A 122 -15.75 -26.99 -9.02
CA THR A 122 -14.98 -26.01 -9.81
C THR A 122 -15.86 -24.81 -10.14
N LEU A 123 -15.26 -23.62 -10.08
CA LEU A 123 -15.91 -22.35 -10.44
C LEU A 123 -15.02 -21.64 -11.45
N GLU A 124 -15.58 -21.21 -12.58
CA GLU A 124 -14.82 -20.57 -13.65
C GLU A 124 -15.14 -19.09 -13.75
N GLY A 125 -14.10 -18.26 -13.83
CA GLY A 125 -14.24 -16.84 -14.09
C GLY A 125 -15.01 -16.08 -13.02
N VAL A 126 -14.82 -16.41 -11.75
CA VAL A 126 -15.46 -15.75 -10.61
C VAL A 126 -14.43 -15.06 -9.72
N ARG A 127 -14.90 -14.18 -8.83
CA ARG A 127 -14.03 -13.43 -7.91
C ARG A 127 -14.49 -13.56 -6.45
N ASP A 128 -13.59 -13.23 -5.54
CA ASP A 128 -13.85 -13.13 -4.10
C ASP A 128 -14.44 -14.40 -3.47
N VAL A 129 -13.98 -15.57 -3.90
CA VAL A 129 -14.49 -16.87 -3.42
C VAL A 129 -14.09 -17.12 -1.97
N THR A 130 -15.02 -17.55 -1.11
CA THR A 130 -14.76 -17.95 0.26
C THR A 130 -15.66 -19.10 0.70
N LEU A 131 -15.13 -19.93 1.61
CA LEU A 131 -15.89 -21.00 2.26
C LEU A 131 -16.55 -20.48 3.55
N SER A 132 -17.71 -21.06 3.90
CA SER A 132 -18.31 -20.85 5.21
C SER A 132 -17.42 -21.36 6.33
N PRO A 133 -17.58 -20.89 7.58
CA PRO A 133 -16.78 -21.36 8.72
C PRO A 133 -16.80 -22.88 8.93
N ASP A 134 -17.90 -23.56 8.59
CA ASP A 134 -18.06 -25.02 8.69
C ASP A 134 -17.60 -25.78 7.41
N GLY A 135 -17.04 -25.07 6.43
CA GLY A 135 -16.54 -25.64 5.18
C GLY A 135 -17.61 -26.20 4.22
N ARG A 136 -18.90 -26.10 4.53
CA ARG A 136 -19.97 -26.75 3.77
C ARG A 136 -20.57 -25.91 2.65
N MET A 137 -20.46 -24.61 2.77
CA MET A 137 -20.96 -23.64 1.77
C MET A 137 -19.79 -22.88 1.15
N VAL A 138 -19.98 -22.46 -0.09
CA VAL A 138 -19.10 -21.52 -0.79
C VAL A 138 -19.91 -20.32 -1.27
N ALA A 139 -19.36 -19.11 -1.09
CA ALA A 139 -19.90 -17.90 -1.70
C ALA A 139 -18.87 -17.27 -2.63
N TYR A 140 -19.35 -16.58 -3.67
CA TYR A 140 -18.53 -15.93 -4.67
C TYR A 140 -19.30 -14.84 -5.41
N ALA A 141 -18.58 -13.93 -6.07
CA ALA A 141 -19.17 -12.93 -6.95
C ALA A 141 -18.96 -13.28 -8.41
N LYS A 142 -20.01 -13.07 -9.21
CA LYS A 142 -20.01 -13.23 -10.66
C LYS A 142 -20.98 -12.22 -11.28
N ASP A 143 -20.54 -11.53 -12.33
CA ASP A 143 -21.35 -10.55 -13.07
C ASP A 143 -22.04 -9.55 -12.11
N ASN A 144 -21.27 -8.99 -11.17
CA ASN A 144 -21.69 -8.06 -10.10
C ASN A 144 -22.78 -8.59 -9.15
N ASN A 145 -23.07 -9.90 -9.17
CA ASN A 145 -23.99 -10.55 -8.25
C ASN A 145 -23.28 -11.50 -7.29
N LEU A 146 -23.83 -11.63 -6.09
CA LEU A 146 -23.39 -12.57 -5.07
C LEU A 146 -24.13 -13.90 -5.21
N TYR A 147 -23.38 -14.99 -5.14
CA TYR A 147 -23.90 -16.36 -5.20
C TYR A 147 -23.46 -17.15 -3.97
N VAL A 148 -24.28 -18.15 -3.59
CA VAL A 148 -23.95 -19.13 -2.56
C VAL A 148 -24.35 -20.53 -3.04
N ALA A 149 -23.52 -21.54 -2.73
CA ALA A 149 -23.78 -22.94 -3.06
C ALA A 149 -23.33 -23.87 -1.93
N PRO A 150 -23.96 -25.03 -1.72
CA PRO A 150 -23.34 -26.13 -1.03
C PRO A 150 -22.07 -26.55 -1.81
N VAL A 151 -21.01 -26.93 -1.12
CA VAL A 151 -19.82 -27.49 -1.79
C VAL A 151 -20.21 -28.75 -2.55
N GLY A 152 -19.96 -28.75 -3.86
CA GLY A 152 -20.40 -29.83 -4.78
C GLY A 152 -21.88 -29.76 -5.21
N GLY A 153 -22.64 -28.76 -4.78
CA GLY A 153 -24.05 -28.55 -5.12
C GLY A 153 -24.30 -27.42 -6.11
N GLU A 154 -25.58 -27.16 -6.38
CA GLU A 154 -25.99 -26.10 -7.30
C GLU A 154 -25.94 -24.73 -6.64
N ALA A 155 -25.49 -23.74 -7.40
CA ALA A 155 -25.43 -22.35 -6.95
C ALA A 155 -26.81 -21.68 -6.96
N ARG A 156 -27.05 -20.85 -5.96
CA ARG A 156 -28.21 -19.99 -5.85
C ARG A 156 -27.76 -18.53 -5.82
N ALA A 157 -28.41 -17.70 -6.61
CA ALA A 157 -28.18 -16.25 -6.58
C ALA A 157 -28.68 -15.68 -5.23
N VAL A 158 -27.82 -14.97 -4.54
CA VAL A 158 -28.19 -14.13 -3.37
C VAL A 158 -28.77 -12.82 -3.90
N THR A 159 -28.21 -12.28 -4.97
CA THR A 159 -28.65 -11.07 -5.65
C THR A 159 -28.80 -11.30 -7.15
N ASP A 160 -29.60 -10.46 -7.81
CA ASP A 160 -29.97 -10.60 -9.22
C ASP A 160 -30.08 -9.23 -9.95
N ASP A 161 -29.68 -8.15 -9.28
CA ASP A 161 -29.73 -6.77 -9.80
C ASP A 161 -28.34 -6.21 -10.17
N GLY A 162 -27.31 -7.06 -10.14
CA GLY A 162 -25.94 -6.66 -10.51
C GLY A 162 -25.81 -6.28 -11.97
N GLU A 163 -25.22 -5.11 -12.24
CA GLU A 163 -25.01 -4.56 -13.58
C GLU A 163 -23.70 -3.76 -13.62
N TRP A 164 -22.92 -3.91 -14.68
CA TRP A 164 -21.68 -3.17 -14.87
C TRP A 164 -21.93 -1.65 -14.94
N ASN A 165 -21.15 -0.87 -14.20
CA ASN A 165 -21.31 0.59 -14.07
C ASN A 165 -22.67 1.03 -13.50
N ALA A 166 -23.34 0.19 -12.74
CA ALA A 166 -24.60 0.52 -12.10
C ALA A 166 -24.74 -0.08 -10.70
N VAL A 167 -24.72 -1.40 -10.54
CA VAL A 167 -24.93 -2.06 -9.24
C VAL A 167 -23.92 -3.18 -9.04
N ILE A 168 -23.27 -3.17 -7.88
CA ILE A 168 -22.31 -4.19 -7.47
C ILE A 168 -22.77 -4.80 -6.13
N ASN A 169 -22.78 -6.13 -6.05
CA ASN A 169 -23.17 -6.87 -4.86
C ASN A 169 -22.04 -7.76 -4.35
N GLY A 170 -21.69 -7.62 -3.08
CA GLY A 170 -20.72 -8.48 -2.40
C GLY A 170 -19.26 -8.28 -2.80
N THR A 171 -18.97 -7.28 -3.64
CA THR A 171 -17.61 -6.83 -3.96
C THR A 171 -17.55 -5.31 -3.91
N ALA A 172 -16.36 -4.75 -3.65
CA ALA A 172 -16.17 -3.32 -3.60
C ALA A 172 -16.26 -2.68 -4.99
N ASP A 173 -16.69 -1.41 -5.05
CA ASP A 173 -16.48 -0.54 -6.20
C ASP A 173 -15.03 -0.09 -6.29
N TRP A 174 -14.67 0.66 -7.33
CA TRP A 174 -13.29 1.07 -7.59
C TRP A 174 -12.68 1.84 -6.41
N VAL A 175 -13.40 2.84 -5.87
CA VAL A 175 -12.85 3.76 -4.85
C VAL A 175 -12.71 3.10 -3.49
N TYR A 176 -13.60 2.17 -3.12
CA TYR A 176 -13.46 1.38 -1.89
C TYR A 176 -12.34 0.35 -2.00
N GLU A 177 -12.16 -0.28 -3.17
CA GLU A 177 -11.05 -1.19 -3.40
C GLU A 177 -9.72 -0.46 -3.25
N GLU A 178 -9.56 0.69 -3.90
CA GLU A 178 -8.33 1.46 -3.90
C GLU A 178 -8.00 2.03 -2.52
N GLU A 179 -8.96 2.66 -1.86
CA GLU A 179 -8.69 3.49 -0.69
C GLU A 179 -8.94 2.80 0.66
N TYR A 180 -9.89 1.86 0.74
CA TYR A 180 -10.08 1.03 1.94
C TYR A 180 -9.42 -0.35 1.83
N GLY A 181 -8.83 -0.71 0.69
CA GLY A 181 -7.96 -1.88 0.51
C GLY A 181 -8.67 -3.22 0.65
N PHE A 182 -9.93 -3.36 0.23
CA PHE A 182 -10.63 -4.64 0.20
C PHE A 182 -11.39 -4.85 -1.11
N THR A 183 -11.56 -6.11 -1.51
CA THR A 183 -12.34 -6.50 -2.69
C THR A 183 -13.64 -7.19 -2.29
N ARG A 184 -13.57 -8.12 -1.34
CA ARG A 184 -14.72 -8.87 -0.86
C ARG A 184 -15.54 -8.05 0.12
N ALA A 185 -16.77 -7.74 -0.26
CA ALA A 185 -17.74 -6.96 0.53
C ALA A 185 -18.87 -7.83 1.09
N TYR A 186 -18.56 -9.06 1.53
CA TYR A 186 -19.48 -9.95 2.23
C TYR A 186 -18.76 -10.83 3.26
N ALA A 187 -19.49 -11.30 4.26
CA ALA A 187 -18.99 -12.16 5.32
C ALA A 187 -20.03 -13.19 5.76
N PHE A 188 -19.63 -14.46 5.89
CA PHE A 188 -20.44 -15.48 6.55
C PHE A 188 -20.50 -15.25 8.06
N SER A 189 -21.65 -15.49 8.67
CA SER A 189 -21.75 -15.56 10.13
C SER A 189 -20.95 -16.75 10.68
N PRO A 190 -20.43 -16.66 11.94
CA PRO A 190 -19.65 -17.75 12.54
C PRO A 190 -20.37 -19.10 12.60
N ASP A 191 -21.70 -19.10 12.66
CA ASP A 191 -22.54 -20.32 12.64
C ASP A 191 -22.88 -20.81 11.23
N SER A 192 -22.32 -20.16 10.18
CA SER A 192 -22.53 -20.51 8.77
C SER A 192 -23.97 -20.39 8.26
N LYS A 193 -24.86 -19.70 8.96
CA LYS A 193 -26.29 -19.62 8.60
C LYS A 193 -26.65 -18.35 7.83
N ARG A 194 -25.88 -17.30 7.96
CA ARG A 194 -26.18 -15.99 7.38
C ARG A 194 -24.99 -15.47 6.58
N ILE A 195 -25.28 -14.60 5.61
CA ILE A 195 -24.28 -13.80 4.90
C ILE A 195 -24.68 -12.32 5.06
N ALA A 196 -23.79 -11.51 5.62
CA ALA A 196 -23.88 -10.06 5.51
C ALA A 196 -23.16 -9.61 4.24
N TYR A 197 -23.72 -8.65 3.49
CA TYR A 197 -23.06 -8.13 2.27
C TYR A 197 -23.39 -6.66 2.05
N LEU A 198 -22.47 -5.97 1.39
CA LEU A 198 -22.66 -4.61 0.88
C LEU A 198 -23.16 -4.65 -0.55
N ARG A 199 -24.11 -3.79 -0.85
CA ARG A 199 -24.62 -3.45 -2.16
C ARG A 199 -24.23 -2.01 -2.49
N PHE A 200 -23.51 -1.82 -3.58
CA PHE A 200 -23.09 -0.51 -4.07
C PHE A 200 -23.97 -0.13 -5.27
N ASP A 201 -24.65 1.00 -5.17
CA ASP A 201 -25.32 1.63 -6.31
C ASP A 201 -24.42 2.77 -6.82
N GLU A 202 -23.68 2.49 -7.89
CA GLU A 202 -22.76 3.44 -8.51
C GLU A 202 -23.39 4.16 -9.73
N SER A 203 -24.71 4.04 -9.93
CA SER A 203 -25.40 4.64 -11.09
C SER A 203 -25.19 6.15 -11.19
N ALA A 204 -25.11 6.83 -10.04
CA ALA A 204 -24.89 8.27 -9.94
C ALA A 204 -23.43 8.69 -9.98
N VAL A 205 -22.47 7.75 -9.87
CA VAL A 205 -21.02 8.01 -9.95
C VAL A 205 -20.66 8.35 -11.40
N PRO A 206 -19.85 9.39 -11.65
CA PRO A 206 -19.39 9.70 -13.00
C PRO A 206 -18.59 8.54 -13.61
N THR A 207 -18.74 8.38 -14.92
CA THR A 207 -17.99 7.38 -15.68
C THR A 207 -16.71 8.01 -16.21
N PHE A 208 -15.58 7.36 -15.96
CA PHE A 208 -14.30 7.67 -16.59
C PHE A 208 -14.08 6.72 -17.78
N GLU A 209 -13.54 7.25 -18.87
CA GLU A 209 -13.23 6.48 -20.08
C GLU A 209 -11.77 6.64 -20.46
N MET A 210 -11.07 5.53 -20.67
CA MET A 210 -9.72 5.50 -21.21
C MET A 210 -9.67 4.66 -22.49
N MET A 211 -8.69 4.94 -23.33
CA MET A 211 -8.51 4.23 -24.60
C MET A 211 -7.51 3.10 -24.44
N ARG A 212 -7.87 1.90 -24.91
CA ARG A 212 -6.98 0.73 -24.99
C ARG A 212 -6.31 0.66 -26.36
N TYR A 213 -5.00 0.31 -26.35
CA TYR A 213 -4.12 0.21 -27.53
C TYR A 213 -3.65 -1.23 -27.73
N ASP A 214 -4.57 -2.18 -27.79
CA ASP A 214 -4.32 -3.62 -27.79
C ASP A 214 -3.93 -4.20 -29.18
N GLY A 215 -3.51 -3.35 -30.12
CA GLY A 215 -3.10 -3.74 -31.47
C GLY A 215 -4.25 -3.98 -32.44
N THR A 216 -5.50 -3.72 -32.04
CA THR A 216 -6.65 -3.77 -32.95
C THR A 216 -6.65 -2.59 -33.93
N LEU A 217 -7.33 -2.73 -35.08
CA LEU A 217 -7.38 -1.69 -36.11
C LEU A 217 -8.00 -0.38 -35.59
N TYR A 218 -9.02 -0.49 -34.74
CA TYR A 218 -9.69 0.62 -34.09
C TYR A 218 -9.52 0.46 -32.56
N ASN A 219 -9.02 1.48 -31.90
CA ASN A 219 -8.90 1.49 -30.45
C ASN A 219 -10.25 1.30 -29.78
N ARG A 220 -10.26 0.65 -28.61
CA ARG A 220 -11.48 0.40 -27.85
C ARG A 220 -11.50 1.20 -26.57
N PRO A 221 -12.63 1.90 -26.26
CA PRO A 221 -12.80 2.52 -24.96
C PRO A 221 -12.96 1.45 -23.87
N TYR A 222 -12.43 1.75 -22.70
CA TYR A 222 -12.69 1.04 -21.47
C TYR A 222 -13.25 2.04 -20.47
N SER A 223 -14.47 1.78 -20.00
CA SER A 223 -15.24 2.69 -19.15
C SER A 223 -15.50 2.05 -17.79
N PHE A 224 -15.32 2.81 -16.74
CA PHE A 224 -15.61 2.39 -15.36
C PHE A 224 -16.02 3.60 -14.51
N LYS A 225 -16.62 3.34 -13.36
CA LYS A 225 -17.03 4.38 -12.42
C LYS A 225 -15.85 4.85 -11.61
N TYR A 226 -15.63 6.17 -11.56
CA TYR A 226 -14.56 6.80 -10.80
C TYR A 226 -15.04 8.15 -10.29
N PRO A 227 -15.27 8.30 -8.98
CA PRO A 227 -15.69 9.57 -8.41
C PRO A 227 -14.47 10.47 -8.17
N LYS A 228 -14.37 11.60 -8.87
CA LYS A 228 -13.37 12.64 -8.59
C LYS A 228 -13.80 13.47 -7.39
N ALA A 229 -12.83 14.10 -6.73
CA ALA A 229 -13.08 14.93 -5.56
C ALA A 229 -14.26 15.90 -5.81
N GLY A 230 -15.26 15.86 -4.92
CA GLY A 230 -16.51 16.62 -5.03
C GLY A 230 -17.64 15.93 -5.79
N ASP A 231 -17.37 14.83 -6.47
CA ASP A 231 -18.39 14.03 -7.16
C ASP A 231 -19.22 13.20 -6.15
N ARG A 232 -20.30 12.61 -6.64
CA ARG A 232 -21.08 11.62 -5.87
C ARG A 232 -20.33 10.31 -5.82
N ASN A 233 -20.31 9.69 -4.63
CA ASN A 233 -19.91 8.31 -4.44
C ASN A 233 -21.09 7.37 -4.66
N SER A 234 -20.80 6.06 -4.67
CA SER A 234 -21.83 5.01 -4.61
C SER A 234 -22.66 5.17 -3.35
N THR A 235 -23.99 4.95 -3.46
CA THR A 235 -24.81 4.72 -2.31
C THR A 235 -24.61 3.29 -1.85
N VAL A 236 -24.23 3.08 -0.58
CA VAL A 236 -23.88 1.75 -0.07
C VAL A 236 -24.95 1.30 0.93
N GLU A 237 -25.48 0.11 0.72
CA GLU A 237 -26.46 -0.54 1.60
C GLU A 237 -25.85 -1.79 2.23
N LEU A 238 -26.20 -2.05 3.49
CA LEU A 238 -25.88 -3.29 4.21
C LEU A 238 -27.08 -4.21 4.23
N TRP A 239 -26.89 -5.45 3.76
CA TRP A 239 -27.92 -6.47 3.69
C TRP A 239 -27.53 -7.73 4.44
N LEU A 240 -28.53 -8.41 4.98
CA LEU A 240 -28.41 -9.71 5.63
C LEU A 240 -29.22 -10.75 4.84
N TYR A 241 -28.60 -11.89 4.56
CA TYR A 241 -29.20 -13.00 3.84
C TYR A 241 -29.20 -14.26 4.71
N ASP A 242 -30.36 -14.88 4.90
CA ASP A 242 -30.50 -16.17 5.56
C ASP A 242 -30.35 -17.31 4.56
N ILE A 243 -29.34 -18.16 4.75
CA ILE A 243 -28.97 -19.21 3.78
C ILE A 243 -30.05 -20.28 3.67
N ALA A 244 -30.72 -20.64 4.75
CA ALA A 244 -31.71 -21.70 4.77
C ALA A 244 -33.03 -21.29 4.07
N THR A 245 -33.50 -20.09 4.36
CA THR A 245 -34.80 -19.60 3.87
C THR A 245 -34.71 -18.79 2.59
N GLY A 246 -33.53 -18.22 2.28
CA GLY A 246 -33.35 -17.26 1.19
C GLY A 246 -33.90 -15.87 1.49
N ALA A 247 -34.33 -15.59 2.72
CA ALA A 247 -34.81 -14.29 3.12
C ALA A 247 -33.71 -13.23 3.15
N LYS A 248 -34.03 -12.04 2.65
CA LYS A 248 -33.13 -10.86 2.66
C LYS A 248 -33.73 -9.77 3.53
N SER A 249 -32.91 -9.11 4.34
CA SER A 249 -33.30 -7.92 5.11
C SER A 249 -32.23 -6.86 4.99
N ARG A 250 -32.65 -5.61 4.77
CA ARG A 250 -31.74 -4.46 4.78
C ARG A 250 -31.55 -3.99 6.22
N ILE A 251 -30.29 -3.73 6.57
CA ILE A 251 -29.93 -3.10 7.84
C ILE A 251 -30.00 -1.58 7.64
N ASP A 252 -30.66 -0.89 8.57
CA ASP A 252 -30.74 0.57 8.56
C ASP A 252 -29.38 1.16 9.00
N THR A 253 -28.66 1.79 8.08
CA THR A 253 -27.35 2.42 8.36
C THR A 253 -27.48 3.92 8.67
N GLY A 254 -28.69 4.42 8.89
CA GLY A 254 -29.02 5.81 9.19
C GLY A 254 -29.60 6.56 7.98
N ALA A 255 -30.05 7.79 8.24
CA ALA A 255 -30.69 8.64 7.23
C ALA A 255 -29.69 9.27 6.23
N GLU A 256 -28.42 9.41 6.66
CA GLU A 256 -27.36 9.91 5.78
C GLU A 256 -26.92 8.81 4.82
N THR A 257 -26.94 9.09 3.53
CA THR A 257 -26.54 8.16 2.47
C THR A 257 -25.18 8.53 1.85
N ASP A 258 -24.71 9.75 2.04
CA ASP A 258 -23.38 10.20 1.62
C ASP A 258 -22.35 9.93 2.73
N GLN A 259 -22.13 8.65 2.97
CA GLN A 259 -21.25 8.10 4.01
C GLN A 259 -20.52 6.87 3.45
N TYR A 260 -19.51 6.42 4.18
CA TYR A 260 -18.76 5.21 3.84
C TYR A 260 -19.04 4.08 4.83
N LEU A 261 -19.17 2.84 4.32
CA LEU A 261 -19.28 1.60 5.08
C LEU A 261 -18.06 0.70 4.78
N PRO A 262 -16.84 1.06 5.24
CA PRO A 262 -15.61 0.43 4.77
C PRO A 262 -15.40 -1.01 5.24
N ARG A 263 -16.18 -1.49 6.20
CA ARG A 263 -16.07 -2.85 6.75
C ARG A 263 -17.38 -3.37 7.28
N ILE A 264 -17.57 -4.67 7.08
CA ILE A 264 -18.58 -5.48 7.76
C ILE A 264 -17.92 -6.76 8.25
N ASP A 265 -18.25 -7.22 9.43
CA ASP A 265 -17.77 -8.49 9.96
C ASP A 265 -18.65 -8.94 11.15
N TRP A 266 -18.31 -10.06 11.73
CA TRP A 266 -19.03 -10.68 12.83
C TRP A 266 -18.17 -10.73 14.09
N THR A 267 -18.78 -10.47 15.25
CA THR A 267 -18.13 -10.73 16.53
C THR A 267 -17.97 -12.22 16.77
N PRO A 268 -17.07 -12.66 17.65
CA PRO A 268 -16.98 -14.07 18.05
C PRO A 268 -18.29 -14.62 18.65
N ALA A 269 -19.18 -13.75 19.16
CA ALA A 269 -20.51 -14.12 19.66
C ALA A 269 -21.57 -14.29 18.55
N GLY A 270 -21.23 -13.94 17.30
CA GLY A 270 -22.14 -14.07 16.15
C GLY A 270 -23.04 -12.86 15.91
N GLU A 271 -22.73 -11.72 16.50
CA GLU A 271 -23.40 -10.44 16.20
C GLU A 271 -22.70 -9.75 15.04
N LEU A 272 -23.48 -9.17 14.12
CA LEU A 272 -22.97 -8.39 13.00
C LEU A 272 -22.46 -7.03 13.49
N PHE A 273 -21.33 -6.57 12.97
CA PHE A 273 -20.91 -5.18 13.13
C PHE A 273 -20.46 -4.59 11.80
N TYR A 274 -20.55 -3.27 11.70
CA TYR A 274 -20.07 -2.54 10.54
C TYR A 274 -19.38 -1.24 10.96
N TYR A 275 -18.49 -0.76 10.07
CA TYR A 275 -17.87 0.54 10.21
C TYR A 275 -18.70 1.58 9.47
N ARG A 276 -18.81 2.75 10.06
CA ARG A 276 -19.46 3.92 9.45
C ARG A 276 -18.53 5.12 9.54
N VAL A 277 -18.26 5.75 8.41
CA VAL A 277 -17.41 6.95 8.31
C VAL A 277 -18.22 8.01 7.55
N ASN A 278 -18.27 9.23 8.06
CA ASN A 278 -18.95 10.32 7.37
C ASN A 278 -18.16 10.77 6.12
N ARG A 279 -18.78 11.49 5.19
CA ARG A 279 -18.15 11.95 3.94
C ARG A 279 -16.85 12.71 4.17
N LYS A 280 -16.76 13.57 5.18
CA LYS A 280 -15.55 14.33 5.53
C LYS A 280 -14.44 13.48 6.18
N GLN A 281 -14.73 12.22 6.46
CA GLN A 281 -13.80 11.27 7.09
C GLN A 281 -13.16 11.78 8.39
N ASN A 282 -13.90 12.57 9.13
CA ASN A 282 -13.51 13.09 10.43
C ASN A 282 -14.33 12.55 11.60
N HIS A 283 -15.24 11.61 11.31
CA HIS A 283 -16.04 10.88 12.28
C HIS A 283 -16.15 9.41 11.88
N PHE A 284 -15.65 8.52 12.73
CA PHE A 284 -15.66 7.07 12.55
C PHE A 284 -16.38 6.39 13.69
N GLU A 285 -17.31 5.50 13.35
CA GLU A 285 -18.08 4.71 14.30
C GLU A 285 -18.01 3.22 13.97
N VAL A 286 -18.07 2.38 15.02
CA VAL A 286 -18.34 0.94 14.89
C VAL A 286 -19.71 0.67 15.47
N VAL A 287 -20.61 0.13 14.66
CA VAL A 287 -21.99 -0.14 15.01
C VAL A 287 -22.21 -1.65 15.11
N LEU A 288 -22.65 -2.10 16.28
CA LEU A 288 -23.07 -3.47 16.54
C LEU A 288 -24.55 -3.61 16.21
N VAL A 289 -24.93 -4.71 15.55
CA VAL A 289 -26.31 -5.04 15.17
C VAL A 289 -26.72 -6.30 15.91
N HIS A 290 -27.68 -6.19 16.81
CA HIS A 290 -28.24 -7.31 17.57
C HIS A 290 -29.21 -8.13 16.72
N ASP A 291 -29.49 -9.38 17.13
CA ASP A 291 -30.39 -10.28 16.40
C ASP A 291 -31.83 -9.78 16.30
N ASP A 292 -32.26 -8.93 17.22
CA ASP A 292 -33.58 -8.27 17.17
C ASP A 292 -33.65 -7.05 16.26
N GLY A 293 -32.53 -6.72 15.60
CA GLY A 293 -32.37 -5.58 14.70
C GLY A 293 -32.04 -4.26 15.40
N THR A 294 -31.95 -4.23 16.73
CA THR A 294 -31.48 -3.04 17.44
C THR A 294 -29.98 -2.81 17.21
N GLN A 295 -29.57 -1.55 17.26
CA GLN A 295 -28.18 -1.17 16.95
C GLN A 295 -27.57 -0.36 18.08
N LYS A 296 -26.25 -0.54 18.28
CA LYS A 296 -25.50 0.16 19.33
C LYS A 296 -24.13 0.62 18.76
N VAL A 297 -23.82 1.89 18.90
CA VAL A 297 -22.46 2.40 18.65
C VAL A 297 -21.57 1.93 19.81
N ILE A 298 -20.57 1.12 19.49
CA ILE A 298 -19.63 0.54 20.47
C ILE A 298 -18.26 1.23 20.46
N TYR A 299 -17.95 1.99 19.40
CA TYR A 299 -16.79 2.83 19.25
C TYR A 299 -17.14 4.09 18.48
N ASP A 300 -16.61 5.22 18.91
CA ASP A 300 -16.84 6.54 18.33
C ASP A 300 -15.54 7.34 18.38
N GLU A 301 -15.10 7.85 17.23
CA GLU A 301 -13.90 8.67 17.10
C GLU A 301 -14.17 9.88 16.23
N THR A 302 -13.84 11.06 16.71
CA THR A 302 -13.95 12.32 15.97
C THR A 302 -12.63 13.09 15.98
N SER A 303 -12.35 13.79 14.89
CA SER A 303 -11.17 14.64 14.73
C SER A 303 -11.56 16.00 14.16
N PRO A 304 -10.87 17.10 14.52
CA PRO A 304 -11.10 18.39 13.87
C PRO A 304 -10.60 18.44 12.42
N THR A 305 -9.79 17.45 12.00
CA THR A 305 -9.27 17.31 10.64
C THR A 305 -9.82 16.02 10.02
N PHE A 306 -9.14 14.91 10.19
CA PHE A 306 -9.57 13.59 9.75
C PHE A 306 -9.25 12.52 10.79
N VAL A 307 -10.00 11.42 10.79
CA VAL A 307 -9.62 10.16 11.45
C VAL A 307 -8.80 9.33 10.49
N GLU A 308 -7.89 8.48 11.01
CA GLU A 308 -7.20 7.53 10.13
C GLU A 308 -8.19 6.62 9.44
N ARG A 309 -7.95 6.31 8.17
CA ARG A 309 -8.83 5.39 7.43
C ARG A 309 -8.87 4.03 8.11
N PRO A 310 -10.04 3.59 8.57
CA PRO A 310 -10.14 2.34 9.30
C PRO A 310 -9.95 1.14 8.36
N ASP A 311 -9.12 0.21 8.78
CA ASP A 311 -8.86 -1.05 8.10
C ASP A 311 -9.27 -2.27 8.95
N ALA A 312 -8.98 -3.47 8.49
CA ALA A 312 -9.27 -4.70 9.23
C ALA A 312 -8.51 -4.83 10.57
N GLY A 313 -7.42 -4.07 10.75
CA GLY A 313 -6.62 -4.07 11.98
C GLY A 313 -7.04 -3.03 13.00
N THR A 314 -7.90 -2.08 12.61
CA THR A 314 -8.32 -0.96 13.47
C THR A 314 -9.08 -1.44 14.70
N ILE A 315 -10.01 -2.40 14.52
CA ILE A 315 -10.77 -3.03 15.60
C ILE A 315 -10.50 -4.53 15.59
N ARG A 316 -10.17 -5.11 16.75
CA ARG A 316 -10.01 -6.55 16.89
C ARG A 316 -10.75 -7.06 18.13
N PHE A 317 -11.78 -7.87 17.93
CA PHE A 317 -12.47 -8.55 19.00
C PHE A 317 -11.57 -9.61 19.66
N ILE A 318 -11.60 -9.65 20.99
CA ILE A 318 -10.87 -10.63 21.81
C ILE A 318 -11.81 -11.77 22.18
N ASP A 319 -13.04 -11.42 22.51
CA ASP A 319 -14.14 -12.33 22.84
C ASP A 319 -15.47 -11.70 22.39
N GLY A 320 -16.61 -12.22 22.88
CA GLY A 320 -17.94 -11.72 22.52
C GLY A 320 -18.24 -10.32 23.05
N GLU A 321 -17.49 -9.82 24.04
CA GLU A 321 -17.76 -8.52 24.69
C GLU A 321 -16.61 -7.52 24.51
N ARG A 322 -15.36 -7.98 24.53
CA ARG A 322 -14.20 -7.11 24.53
C ARG A 322 -13.50 -7.03 23.18
N PHE A 323 -13.03 -5.85 22.87
CA PHE A 323 -12.21 -5.61 21.69
C PHE A 323 -11.10 -4.58 21.98
N ILE A 324 -10.07 -4.59 21.16
CA ILE A 324 -9.07 -3.52 21.12
C ILE A 324 -9.31 -2.65 19.90
N ALA A 325 -9.03 -1.36 20.06
CA ALA A 325 -9.01 -0.37 18.99
C ALA A 325 -7.65 0.29 18.90
N LEU A 326 -7.20 0.57 17.67
CA LEU A 326 -6.11 1.49 17.40
C LEU A 326 -6.69 2.89 17.24
N ASN A 327 -6.16 3.86 17.98
CA ASN A 327 -6.62 5.24 17.96
C ASN A 327 -5.45 6.20 18.08
N GLU A 328 -5.34 7.13 17.14
CA GLU A 328 -4.32 8.18 17.15
C GLU A 328 -4.84 9.48 17.75
N THR A 329 -6.10 9.81 17.50
CA THR A 329 -6.73 11.09 17.85
C THR A 329 -6.75 11.34 19.36
N ALA A 330 -6.85 10.29 20.17
CA ALA A 330 -6.94 10.40 21.62
C ALA A 330 -5.70 11.05 22.28
N THR A 331 -4.50 10.87 21.69
CA THR A 331 -3.24 11.37 22.28
C THR A 331 -2.32 12.03 21.27
N GLY A 332 -2.68 12.00 19.98
CA GLY A 332 -1.79 12.42 18.88
C GLY A 332 -0.77 11.36 18.47
N TRP A 333 -0.88 10.13 19.00
CA TRP A 333 -0.05 8.98 18.69
C TRP A 333 -0.91 7.72 18.61
N ASN A 334 -0.72 6.90 17.60
CA ASN A 334 -1.52 5.70 17.43
C ASN A 334 -1.21 4.67 18.52
N HIS A 335 -2.19 4.40 19.38
CA HIS A 335 -2.07 3.50 20.52
C HIS A 335 -3.21 2.48 20.60
N ILE A 336 -2.99 1.42 21.39
CA ILE A 336 -3.97 0.37 21.66
C ILE A 336 -4.81 0.78 22.86
N TYR A 337 -6.13 0.71 22.69
CA TYR A 337 -7.13 0.91 23.72
C TYR A 337 -8.00 -0.32 23.86
N LEU A 338 -8.36 -0.70 25.09
CA LEU A 338 -9.28 -1.79 25.38
C LEU A 338 -10.70 -1.26 25.61
N TYR A 339 -11.66 -1.84 24.91
CA TYR A 339 -13.07 -1.52 24.98
C TYR A 339 -13.92 -2.74 25.38
N SER A 340 -15.13 -2.46 25.87
CA SER A 340 -16.22 -3.41 26.00
C SER A 340 -17.42 -2.91 25.20
N THR A 341 -18.11 -3.81 24.52
CA THR A 341 -19.36 -3.50 23.80
C THR A 341 -20.42 -2.89 24.72
N GLU A 342 -20.39 -3.23 26.03
CA GLU A 342 -21.34 -2.74 27.02
C GLU A 342 -20.90 -1.46 27.72
N LYS A 343 -19.60 -1.37 28.10
CA LYS A 343 -19.08 -0.31 29.00
C LYS A 343 -18.31 0.78 28.27
N GLY A 344 -18.07 0.62 26.96
CA GLY A 344 -17.22 1.52 26.19
C GLY A 344 -15.73 1.36 26.56
N LEU A 345 -14.97 2.44 26.58
CA LEU A 345 -13.55 2.44 26.91
C LEU A 345 -13.29 1.90 28.32
N LEU A 346 -12.48 0.85 28.42
CA LEU A 346 -12.06 0.28 29.70
C LEU A 346 -10.72 0.89 30.16
N ASN A 347 -9.70 0.90 29.32
CA ASN A 347 -8.41 1.55 29.61
C ASN A 347 -7.55 1.69 28.35
N PRO A 348 -6.62 2.68 28.32
CA PRO A 348 -5.49 2.65 27.40
C PRO A 348 -4.58 1.48 27.75
N VAL A 349 -4.04 0.79 26.72
CA VAL A 349 -3.10 -0.33 26.88
C VAL A 349 -1.67 0.14 26.63
N THR A 350 -1.46 0.98 25.63
CA THR A 350 -0.16 1.57 25.32
C THR A 350 -0.20 3.09 25.40
N SER A 351 0.92 3.72 25.63
CA SER A 351 1.05 5.19 25.67
C SER A 351 2.51 5.62 25.48
N GLY A 352 2.71 6.85 25.01
CA GLY A 352 4.04 7.44 24.83
C GLY A 352 4.17 8.26 23.55
N PRO A 353 5.30 8.96 23.32
CA PRO A 353 5.54 9.73 22.10
C PRO A 353 6.06 8.80 20.95
N TRP A 354 5.31 7.78 20.61
CA TRP A 354 5.59 6.77 19.60
C TRP A 354 4.30 6.09 19.16
N GLN A 355 4.34 5.34 18.07
CA GLN A 355 3.13 4.72 17.47
C GLN A 355 3.19 3.20 17.49
N VAL A 356 2.06 2.57 17.79
CA VAL A 356 1.76 1.20 17.37
C VAL A 356 1.50 1.22 15.87
N THR A 357 2.21 0.41 15.11
CA THR A 357 2.03 0.33 13.66
C THR A 357 1.11 -0.81 13.24
N SER A 358 1.04 -1.87 14.05
CA SER A 358 0.10 -2.98 13.86
C SER A 358 -0.01 -3.85 15.10
N VAL A 359 -1.17 -4.46 15.31
CA VAL A 359 -1.37 -5.56 16.24
C VAL A 359 -1.10 -6.86 15.48
N VAL A 360 -0.12 -7.63 15.94
CA VAL A 360 0.32 -8.87 15.30
C VAL A 360 -0.61 -10.04 15.68
N GLU A 361 -0.84 -10.21 16.98
CA GLU A 361 -1.69 -11.27 17.50
C GLU A 361 -2.24 -10.89 18.89
N THR A 362 -3.37 -11.50 19.26
CA THR A 362 -3.96 -11.41 20.59
C THR A 362 -4.18 -12.80 21.16
N THR A 363 -3.90 -12.97 22.45
CA THR A 363 -4.14 -14.19 23.19
C THR A 363 -5.05 -13.90 24.38
N ASP A 364 -5.42 -14.89 25.17
CA ASP A 364 -6.15 -14.70 26.43
C ASP A 364 -5.39 -13.83 27.45
N LYS A 365 -4.06 -13.68 27.33
CA LYS A 365 -3.19 -13.01 28.30
C LYS A 365 -2.51 -11.76 27.81
N ALA A 366 -2.23 -11.64 26.51
CA ALA A 366 -1.38 -10.59 25.99
C ALA A 366 -1.77 -10.15 24.58
N ILE A 367 -1.38 -8.94 24.26
CA ILE A 367 -1.40 -8.34 22.93
C ILE A 367 0.04 -8.27 22.44
N TYR A 368 0.29 -8.74 21.21
CA TYR A 368 1.57 -8.65 20.52
C TYR A 368 1.46 -7.59 19.41
N TYR A 369 2.38 -6.64 19.39
CA TYR A 369 2.28 -5.50 18.49
C TYR A 369 3.65 -5.03 18.01
N ILE A 370 3.65 -4.38 16.87
CA ILE A 370 4.81 -3.67 16.30
C ILE A 370 4.69 -2.20 16.63
N SER A 371 5.80 -1.57 17.02
CA SER A 371 5.81 -0.13 17.28
C SER A 371 7.13 0.56 16.88
N THR A 372 7.06 1.89 16.88
CA THR A 372 8.18 2.81 16.66
C THR A 372 8.85 3.26 17.96
N GLU A 373 8.65 2.55 19.08
CA GLU A 373 9.10 2.98 20.42
C GLU A 373 10.61 3.25 20.52
N THR A 374 11.43 2.51 19.75
CA THR A 374 12.88 2.72 19.74
C THR A 374 13.33 3.86 18.82
N SER A 375 12.62 4.08 17.74
CA SER A 375 12.87 5.12 16.74
C SER A 375 11.72 5.18 15.73
N PRO A 376 11.36 6.34 15.21
CA PRO A 376 10.40 6.46 14.10
C PRO A 376 10.86 5.71 12.85
N LEU A 377 12.16 5.47 12.68
CA LEU A 377 12.74 4.77 11.53
C LEU A 377 12.70 3.25 11.66
N ARG A 378 12.33 2.68 12.82
CA ARG A 378 12.47 1.26 13.14
C ARG A 378 11.15 0.62 13.54
N ARG A 379 11.10 -0.71 13.45
CA ARG A 379 9.92 -1.53 13.82
C ARG A 379 10.34 -2.68 14.69
N ASN A 380 9.82 -2.74 15.92
CA ASN A 380 10.15 -3.77 16.89
C ASN A 380 8.88 -4.44 17.44
N LEU A 381 8.99 -5.73 17.76
CA LEU A 381 7.91 -6.53 18.35
C LEU A 381 7.91 -6.41 19.86
N TYR A 382 6.72 -6.19 20.41
CA TYR A 382 6.46 -6.13 21.85
C TYR A 382 5.30 -7.03 22.23
N SER A 383 5.26 -7.44 23.49
CA SER A 383 4.08 -8.01 24.14
C SER A 383 3.69 -7.16 25.37
N ILE A 384 2.38 -7.11 25.69
CA ILE A 384 1.83 -6.36 26.82
C ILE A 384 0.53 -7.02 27.27
N ASP A 385 0.19 -6.95 28.59
CA ASP A 385 -1.12 -7.42 29.05
C ASP A 385 -2.24 -6.39 28.75
N TYR A 386 -3.51 -6.80 28.82
CA TYR A 386 -4.66 -5.95 28.54
C TYR A 386 -4.83 -4.77 29.53
N LYS A 387 -4.08 -4.76 30.65
CA LYS A 387 -4.05 -3.65 31.61
C LYS A 387 -2.87 -2.71 31.38
N GLY A 388 -2.13 -2.88 30.28
CA GLY A 388 -0.96 -2.05 29.97
C GLY A 388 0.27 -2.37 30.82
N ARG A 389 0.37 -3.56 31.41
CA ARG A 389 1.47 -3.98 32.29
C ARG A 389 2.26 -5.13 31.64
N HIS A 390 3.40 -5.46 32.26
CA HIS A 390 4.27 -6.57 31.83
C HIS A 390 4.76 -6.41 30.38
N LYS A 391 4.90 -5.15 29.93
CA LYS A 391 5.46 -4.87 28.61
C LYS A 391 6.86 -5.48 28.47
N LYS A 392 7.07 -6.22 27.36
CA LYS A 392 8.34 -6.85 27.01
C LYS A 392 8.64 -6.61 25.53
N ARG A 393 9.85 -6.12 25.20
CA ARG A 393 10.37 -6.16 23.84
C ARG A 393 10.84 -7.58 23.53
N LEU A 394 10.39 -8.14 22.40
CA LEU A 394 10.69 -9.52 21.99
C LEU A 394 11.75 -9.61 20.88
N THR A 395 12.16 -8.47 20.33
CA THR A 395 13.20 -8.33 19.30
C THR A 395 14.34 -7.46 19.82
N GLU A 396 15.59 -7.88 19.63
CA GLU A 396 16.75 -7.22 20.26
C GLU A 396 17.49 -6.25 19.33
N GLY A 397 17.50 -6.50 18.02
CA GLY A 397 18.27 -5.73 17.05
C GLY A 397 17.75 -4.32 16.81
N GLU A 398 18.66 -3.44 16.41
CA GLU A 398 18.38 -2.06 16.01
C GLU A 398 18.11 -2.03 14.50
N GLY A 399 16.84 -2.12 14.08
CA GLY A 399 16.42 -2.16 12.68
C GLY A 399 14.92 -2.41 12.56
N THR A 400 14.51 -2.97 11.44
CA THR A 400 13.09 -3.21 11.14
C THR A 400 12.80 -4.70 11.11
N TYR A 401 11.77 -5.08 11.87
CA TYR A 401 11.23 -6.43 11.93
C TYR A 401 9.88 -6.52 11.23
N SER A 402 9.70 -7.59 10.45
CA SER A 402 8.40 -8.08 9.97
C SER A 402 8.13 -9.42 10.63
N ILE A 403 6.92 -9.60 11.16
CA ILE A 403 6.56 -10.75 11.99
C ILE A 403 5.41 -11.54 11.33
N ALA A 404 5.61 -12.83 11.15
CA ALA A 404 4.57 -13.78 10.78
C ALA A 404 4.26 -14.67 12.01
N PRO A 405 3.15 -14.41 12.74
CA PRO A 405 2.82 -15.17 13.94
C PRO A 405 2.22 -16.53 13.60
N SER A 406 2.42 -17.51 14.48
CA SER A 406 1.53 -18.65 14.54
C SER A 406 0.25 -18.31 15.28
N ARG A 407 -0.82 -19.06 15.05
CA ARG A 407 -2.09 -18.89 15.77
C ARG A 407 -1.85 -18.95 17.28
N GLY A 408 -2.37 -17.92 18.00
CA GLY A 408 -2.17 -17.80 19.44
C GLY A 408 -0.74 -17.50 19.86
N MET A 409 0.10 -17.06 18.93
CA MET A 409 1.50 -16.63 19.19
C MET A 409 2.35 -17.70 19.90
N LYS A 410 2.15 -18.99 19.64
CA LYS A 410 3.02 -20.05 20.18
C LYS A 410 4.43 -19.94 19.61
N TYR A 411 4.51 -19.60 18.32
CA TYR A 411 5.72 -19.30 17.58
C TYR A 411 5.56 -18.04 16.75
N TYR A 412 6.66 -17.51 16.25
CA TYR A 412 6.63 -16.51 15.17
C TYR A 412 7.89 -16.62 14.31
N ILE A 413 7.74 -16.32 13.04
CA ILE A 413 8.84 -16.14 12.12
C ILE A 413 9.11 -14.64 12.03
N SER A 414 10.37 -14.27 12.20
CA SER A 414 10.86 -12.90 12.19
C SER A 414 11.76 -12.69 10.98
N THR A 415 11.49 -11.66 10.17
CA THR A 415 12.40 -11.16 9.15
C THR A 415 12.98 -9.84 9.65
N PHE A 416 14.27 -9.80 9.86
CA PHE A 416 15.02 -8.64 10.32
C PHE A 416 15.89 -8.06 9.20
N SER A 417 15.97 -6.74 9.11
CA SER A 417 16.95 -6.03 8.29
C SER A 417 17.23 -4.64 8.84
N THR A 418 18.36 -4.07 8.43
CA THR A 418 18.69 -2.65 8.57
C THR A 418 18.87 -2.02 7.18
N ALA A 419 19.11 -0.73 7.10
CA ALA A 419 19.44 -0.08 5.84
C ALA A 419 20.71 -0.62 5.17
N THR A 420 21.59 -1.28 5.93
CA THR A 420 22.90 -1.79 5.48
C THR A 420 23.05 -3.30 5.59
N GLU A 421 22.12 -3.96 6.26
CA GLU A 421 22.11 -5.42 6.45
C GLU A 421 20.88 -6.03 5.79
N PRO A 422 21.05 -6.94 4.82
CA PRO A 422 19.95 -7.61 4.17
C PRO A 422 19.25 -8.61 5.11
N ASN A 423 18.16 -9.19 4.65
CA ASN A 423 17.27 -10.01 5.47
C ASN A 423 17.97 -11.19 6.15
N THR A 424 17.67 -11.34 7.44
CA THR A 424 17.86 -12.56 8.21
C THR A 424 16.49 -13.03 8.70
N VAL A 425 16.15 -14.30 8.44
CA VAL A 425 14.87 -14.89 8.82
C VAL A 425 15.09 -15.90 9.92
N THR A 426 14.40 -15.73 11.04
CA THR A 426 14.54 -16.58 12.23
C THR A 426 13.18 -17.03 12.75
N LEU A 427 13.14 -18.20 13.37
CA LEU A 427 11.99 -18.75 14.06
C LEU A 427 12.17 -18.65 15.56
N HIS A 428 11.14 -18.17 16.23
CA HIS A 428 11.12 -17.97 17.68
C HIS A 428 9.90 -18.63 18.33
N LYS A 429 9.99 -18.92 19.64
CA LYS A 429 8.82 -19.11 20.50
C LYS A 429 8.14 -17.76 20.76
N GLY A 430 6.86 -17.79 21.13
CA GLY A 430 6.08 -16.59 21.42
C GLY A 430 6.64 -15.72 22.57
N ASP A 431 7.52 -16.27 23.41
CA ASP A 431 8.21 -15.53 24.48
C ASP A 431 9.47 -14.78 24.02
N GLY A 432 9.86 -14.92 22.75
CA GLY A 432 11.04 -14.34 22.13
C GLY A 432 12.24 -15.28 22.04
N THR A 433 12.17 -16.49 22.59
CA THR A 433 13.27 -17.44 22.53
C THR A 433 13.57 -17.87 21.10
N LEU A 434 14.79 -17.64 20.62
CA LEU A 434 15.24 -18.08 19.29
C LEU A 434 15.30 -19.61 19.25
N LEU A 435 14.67 -20.22 18.25
CA LEU A 435 14.72 -21.66 17.99
C LEU A 435 15.75 -22.00 16.90
N ARG A 436 15.69 -21.33 15.76
CA ARG A 436 16.61 -21.54 14.64
C ARG A 436 16.55 -20.42 13.61
N THR A 437 17.63 -20.28 12.85
CA THR A 437 17.67 -19.48 11.64
C THR A 437 17.05 -20.28 10.48
N LEU A 438 16.16 -19.63 9.73
CA LEU A 438 15.49 -20.23 8.56
C LEU A 438 16.19 -19.83 7.25
N ALA A 439 16.66 -18.58 7.15
CA ALA A 439 17.38 -18.09 5.99
C ALA A 439 18.30 -16.92 6.37
N THR A 440 19.44 -16.84 5.68
CA THR A 440 20.34 -15.69 5.73
C THR A 440 20.64 -15.20 4.31
N SER A 441 20.98 -13.92 4.17
CA SER A 441 21.38 -13.31 2.90
C SER A 441 22.90 -13.07 2.86
N ASP A 442 23.69 -14.03 3.32
CA ASP A 442 25.14 -13.87 3.54
C ASP A 442 25.89 -13.47 2.25
N GLU A 443 25.52 -14.07 1.10
CA GLU A 443 26.12 -13.71 -0.18
C GLU A 443 25.82 -12.24 -0.56
N LEU A 444 24.60 -11.79 -0.31
CA LEU A 444 24.24 -10.39 -0.53
C LEU A 444 24.99 -9.48 0.44
N ALA A 445 25.08 -9.86 1.72
CA ALA A 445 25.81 -9.11 2.73
C ALA A 445 27.30 -8.90 2.36
N GLU A 446 27.96 -9.93 1.80
CA GLU A 446 29.33 -9.81 1.28
C GLU A 446 29.40 -8.84 0.09
N ARG A 447 28.48 -8.94 -0.87
CA ARG A 447 28.41 -8.00 -2.01
C ARG A 447 28.18 -6.56 -1.57
N MET A 448 27.31 -6.36 -0.55
CA MET A 448 27.00 -5.03 0.01
C MET A 448 28.21 -4.32 0.60
N LYS A 449 29.28 -5.02 1.00
CA LYS A 449 30.53 -4.39 1.47
C LYS A 449 31.22 -3.53 0.40
N GLN A 450 30.95 -3.82 -0.87
CA GLN A 450 31.48 -3.14 -2.04
C GLN A 450 30.44 -2.21 -2.71
N MET A 451 29.30 -1.96 -2.04
CA MET A 451 28.22 -1.15 -2.60
C MET A 451 28.01 0.14 -1.79
N PRO A 452 27.43 1.19 -2.39
CA PRO A 452 27.03 2.41 -1.70
C PRO A 452 26.11 2.12 -0.52
N ARG A 453 26.32 2.79 0.60
CA ARG A 453 25.55 2.58 1.86
C ARG A 453 24.70 3.78 2.21
N LYS A 454 23.54 3.50 2.81
CA LYS A 454 22.62 4.49 3.32
C LYS A 454 23.10 5.01 4.68
N GLU A 455 23.22 6.33 4.83
CA GLU A 455 23.61 7.03 6.06
C GLU A 455 22.45 7.95 6.49
N PHE A 456 21.94 7.77 7.71
CA PHE A 456 20.85 8.60 8.24
C PHE A 456 21.38 9.85 8.92
N PHE A 457 20.62 10.94 8.78
CA PHE A 457 20.85 12.20 9.49
C PHE A 457 19.54 12.96 9.69
N THR A 458 19.59 14.02 10.46
CA THR A 458 18.47 14.93 10.65
C THR A 458 18.80 16.25 9.97
N PHE A 459 17.85 16.78 9.21
CA PHE A 459 17.89 18.09 8.58
C PHE A 459 16.92 19.03 9.30
N VAL A 460 17.31 20.26 9.55
CA VAL A 460 16.45 21.28 10.14
C VAL A 460 16.07 22.30 9.08
N THR A 461 14.75 22.47 8.85
CA THR A 461 14.21 23.43 7.88
C THR A 461 14.46 24.87 8.33
N GLU A 462 14.30 25.84 7.40
CA GLU A 462 14.36 27.28 7.72
C GLU A 462 13.31 27.70 8.77
N ARG A 463 12.24 26.93 8.95
CA ARG A 463 11.19 27.16 9.97
C ARG A 463 11.51 26.48 11.33
N GLY A 464 12.58 25.70 11.41
CA GLY A 464 12.99 24.99 12.61
C GLY A 464 12.40 23.59 12.80
N ASP A 465 11.69 23.06 11.78
CA ASP A 465 11.21 21.68 11.81
C ASP A 465 12.35 20.70 11.55
N SER A 466 12.40 19.63 12.35
CA SER A 466 13.43 18.60 12.29
C SER A 466 12.92 17.42 11.46
N LEU A 467 13.56 17.14 10.33
CA LEU A 467 13.14 16.13 9.35
C LEU A 467 14.14 15.00 9.27
N ASN A 468 13.66 13.76 9.20
CA ASN A 468 14.50 12.59 8.98
C ASN A 468 14.93 12.51 7.52
N ALA A 469 16.21 12.23 7.31
CA ALA A 469 16.81 12.13 5.98
C ALA A 469 17.85 11.01 5.91
N TYR A 470 18.20 10.61 4.69
CA TYR A 470 19.38 9.79 4.43
C TYR A 470 20.12 10.25 3.17
N MET A 471 21.38 9.85 3.10
CA MET A 471 22.19 9.86 1.88
C MET A 471 22.72 8.47 1.56
N ILE A 472 22.88 8.18 0.24
CA ILE A 472 23.66 7.07 -0.26
C ILE A 472 24.80 7.70 -1.04
N LYS A 473 26.03 7.57 -0.55
CA LYS A 473 27.25 8.11 -1.17
C LYS A 473 27.92 7.06 -2.03
N PRO A 474 28.65 7.42 -3.12
CA PRO A 474 29.47 6.50 -3.88
C PRO A 474 30.45 5.72 -2.99
N VAL A 475 30.84 4.50 -3.40
CA VAL A 475 31.77 3.65 -2.62
C VAL A 475 33.13 4.33 -2.43
N ASP A 476 33.61 5.04 -3.46
CA ASP A 476 34.87 5.78 -3.49
C ASP A 476 34.68 7.26 -3.15
N PHE A 477 33.71 7.57 -2.30
CA PHE A 477 33.40 8.93 -1.88
C PHE A 477 34.61 9.65 -1.29
N ASP A 478 34.95 10.80 -1.88
CA ASP A 478 36.03 11.68 -1.47
C ASP A 478 35.44 13.05 -1.11
N PRO A 479 35.48 13.47 0.15
CA PRO A 479 34.87 14.73 0.60
C PRO A 479 35.51 15.98 -0.01
N SER A 480 36.64 15.86 -0.69
CA SER A 480 37.31 16.96 -1.43
C SER A 480 36.75 17.16 -2.83
N LYS A 481 35.96 16.21 -3.34
CA LYS A 481 35.32 16.28 -4.67
C LYS A 481 33.87 16.78 -4.52
N ARG A 482 33.30 17.23 -5.64
CA ARG A 482 31.90 17.60 -5.75
C ARG A 482 31.11 16.59 -6.56
N TYR A 483 29.97 16.17 -6.04
CA TYR A 483 29.11 15.15 -6.62
C TYR A 483 27.75 15.72 -7.02
N PRO A 484 27.17 15.27 -8.13
CA PRO A 484 25.75 15.53 -8.40
C PRO A 484 24.88 14.77 -7.39
N VAL A 485 23.69 15.29 -7.13
CA VAL A 485 22.75 14.68 -6.18
C VAL A 485 21.41 14.42 -6.88
N LEU A 486 20.87 13.21 -6.73
CA LEU A 486 19.47 12.92 -7.05
C LEU A 486 18.68 12.81 -5.75
N VAL A 487 17.72 13.72 -5.54
CA VAL A 487 16.76 13.64 -4.46
C VAL A 487 15.64 12.69 -4.88
N THR A 488 15.39 11.65 -4.08
CA THR A 488 14.26 10.74 -4.24
C THR A 488 13.27 10.99 -3.11
N GLN A 489 11.98 11.04 -3.39
CA GLN A 489 10.97 11.31 -2.37
C GLN A 489 9.57 10.82 -2.81
N TYR A 490 8.67 10.65 -1.84
CA TYR A 490 7.25 10.48 -2.05
C TYR A 490 6.44 11.63 -1.42
N SER A 491 6.68 11.92 -0.15
CA SER A 491 6.14 13.04 0.65
C SER A 491 4.62 13.02 0.89
N GLY A 492 3.89 12.00 0.44
CA GLY A 492 2.44 11.91 0.64
C GLY A 492 2.06 11.79 2.12
N PRO A 493 0.85 12.23 2.52
CA PRO A 493 0.39 12.19 3.90
C PRO A 493 0.52 10.80 4.53
N GLY A 494 1.09 10.74 5.74
CA GLY A 494 1.28 9.50 6.49
C GLY A 494 2.33 8.53 5.92
N SER A 495 2.96 8.83 4.77
CA SER A 495 3.99 7.96 4.15
C SER A 495 5.33 8.02 4.89
N GLN A 496 6.21 7.05 4.60
CA GLN A 496 7.58 7.05 5.09
C GLN A 496 8.53 6.47 4.05
N SER A 497 9.50 7.28 3.60
CA SER A 497 10.61 6.88 2.72
C SER A 497 11.91 6.66 3.50
N VAL A 498 12.11 7.43 4.57
CA VAL A 498 13.30 7.35 5.43
C VAL A 498 13.07 6.31 6.53
N ALA A 499 13.52 5.08 6.31
CA ALA A 499 13.34 3.96 7.24
C ALA A 499 14.61 3.10 7.32
N ASP A 500 14.91 2.59 8.52
CA ASP A 500 16.05 1.69 8.79
C ASP A 500 15.65 0.25 8.44
N ARG A 501 15.52 0.02 7.13
CA ARG A 501 15.23 -1.29 6.51
C ARG A 501 16.02 -1.46 5.23
N PHE A 502 16.30 -2.69 4.88
CA PHE A 502 17.00 -3.01 3.65
C PHE A 502 16.16 -2.66 2.41
N SER A 503 16.81 -1.97 1.48
CA SER A 503 16.30 -1.75 0.13
C SER A 503 17.46 -1.65 -0.84
N LEU A 504 17.32 -2.28 -2.00
CA LEU A 504 18.30 -2.23 -3.09
C LEU A 504 17.48 -2.07 -4.38
N ASP A 505 17.53 -0.88 -4.99
CA ASP A 505 16.75 -0.55 -6.17
C ASP A 505 17.60 0.32 -7.13
N TRP A 506 17.00 0.81 -8.19
CA TRP A 506 17.61 1.56 -9.30
C TRP A 506 18.44 2.77 -8.84
N GLU A 507 18.11 3.40 -7.70
CA GLU A 507 18.89 4.50 -7.14
C GLU A 507 20.34 4.07 -6.80
N ASN A 508 20.54 2.83 -6.40
CA ASN A 508 21.86 2.30 -6.12
C ASN A 508 22.74 2.23 -7.38
N VAL A 509 22.14 2.08 -8.57
CA VAL A 509 22.86 2.18 -9.85
C VAL A 509 23.39 3.60 -10.07
N ILE A 510 22.57 4.61 -9.80
CA ILE A 510 22.95 6.02 -9.90
C ILE A 510 24.11 6.31 -8.93
N ALA A 511 24.03 5.83 -7.68
CA ALA A 511 25.09 6.00 -6.70
C ALA A 511 26.42 5.32 -7.14
N ALA A 512 26.32 4.13 -7.76
CA ALA A 512 27.49 3.43 -8.30
C ALA A 512 28.16 4.17 -9.47
N HIS A 513 27.46 5.10 -10.14
CA HIS A 513 28.00 5.96 -11.18
C HIS A 513 28.56 7.30 -10.65
N GLY A 514 28.78 7.41 -9.35
CA GLY A 514 29.42 8.58 -8.76
C GLY A 514 28.47 9.71 -8.43
N TYR A 515 27.19 9.42 -8.16
CA TYR A 515 26.18 10.37 -7.70
C TYR A 515 25.88 10.14 -6.22
N ILE A 516 25.42 11.15 -5.54
CA ILE A 516 24.78 11.01 -4.22
C ILE A 516 23.28 10.87 -4.43
N ILE A 517 22.68 9.89 -3.77
CA ILE A 517 21.22 9.83 -3.60
C ILE A 517 20.87 10.43 -2.25
N ALA A 518 19.87 11.28 -2.19
CA ALA A 518 19.39 11.86 -0.94
C ALA A 518 17.87 11.72 -0.85
N CYS A 519 17.35 11.54 0.36
CA CYS A 519 15.91 11.45 0.62
C CYS A 519 15.60 12.14 1.95
N CYS A 520 14.47 12.85 1.99
CA CYS A 520 13.97 13.51 3.19
C CYS A 520 12.46 13.29 3.29
N ASP A 521 11.99 12.86 4.46
CA ASP A 521 10.57 12.82 4.80
C ASP A 521 10.17 14.19 5.38
N GLY A 522 9.46 14.99 4.57
CA GLY A 522 8.97 16.32 4.94
C GLY A 522 7.77 16.28 5.87
N ARG A 523 7.30 17.49 6.26
CA ARG A 523 6.04 17.65 7.02
C ARG A 523 4.88 16.99 6.28
N GLY A 524 3.94 16.41 7.03
CA GLY A 524 2.84 15.61 6.49
C GLY A 524 3.11 14.10 6.47
N THR A 525 4.38 13.67 6.50
CA THR A 525 4.73 12.25 6.52
C THR A 525 4.45 11.57 7.88
N GLY A 526 4.55 10.24 7.94
CA GLY A 526 4.13 9.44 9.07
C GLY A 526 5.15 9.26 10.19
N TYR A 527 4.70 8.64 11.26
CA TYR A 527 5.50 8.15 12.39
C TYR A 527 6.17 9.21 13.27
N MET A 528 5.84 10.47 13.08
CA MET A 528 6.29 11.61 13.89
C MET A 528 5.13 12.21 14.72
N GLY A 529 4.02 11.47 14.85
CA GLY A 529 2.81 11.87 15.54
C GLY A 529 1.81 12.65 14.67
N GLU A 530 0.57 12.70 15.14
CA GLU A 530 -0.57 13.31 14.44
C GLU A 530 -0.32 14.77 14.07
N LYS A 531 0.21 15.56 15.02
CA LYS A 531 0.50 16.98 14.82
C LYS A 531 1.46 17.21 13.65
N PHE A 532 2.46 16.36 13.47
CA PHE A 532 3.40 16.46 12.36
C PHE A 532 2.74 16.04 11.04
N LYS A 533 2.01 14.94 11.06
CA LYS A 533 1.33 14.38 9.89
C LYS A 533 0.24 15.31 9.35
N LYS A 534 -0.55 15.91 10.22
CA LYS A 534 -1.71 16.74 9.83
C LYS A 534 -1.37 18.20 9.53
N GLN A 535 -0.09 18.61 9.50
CA GLN A 535 0.30 19.99 9.11
C GLN A 535 -0.09 20.34 7.68
N THR A 536 -0.18 19.36 6.80
CA THR A 536 -0.50 19.54 5.38
C THR A 536 -1.99 19.45 5.08
N TYR A 537 -2.82 19.17 6.09
CA TYR A 537 -4.28 19.10 5.93
C TYR A 537 -4.86 20.39 5.34
N GLY A 538 -5.70 20.24 4.34
CA GLY A 538 -6.35 21.34 3.63
C GLY A 538 -5.45 22.10 2.64
N ASN A 539 -4.16 21.71 2.50
CA ASN A 539 -3.23 22.47 1.65
C ASN A 539 -2.07 21.59 1.13
N LEU A 540 -2.43 20.45 0.51
CA LEU A 540 -1.45 19.50 -0.03
C LEU A 540 -0.49 20.15 -1.01
N GLY A 541 0.82 19.88 -0.87
CA GLY A 541 1.89 20.38 -1.74
C GLY A 541 2.42 21.77 -1.39
N ALA A 542 1.91 22.42 -0.34
CA ALA A 542 2.46 23.68 0.14
C ALA A 542 3.74 23.49 0.95
N LEU A 543 3.61 22.84 2.09
CA LEU A 543 4.71 22.61 3.03
C LEU A 543 5.68 21.56 2.52
N GLU A 544 5.19 20.53 1.87
CA GLU A 544 5.99 19.43 1.33
C GLU A 544 6.96 19.94 0.24
N VAL A 545 6.49 20.80 -0.69
CA VAL A 545 7.35 21.41 -1.72
C VAL A 545 8.35 22.37 -1.08
N GLU A 546 7.93 23.17 -0.08
CA GLU A 546 8.84 24.05 0.68
C GLU A 546 9.95 23.24 1.34
N ASP A 547 9.62 22.11 1.99
CA ASP A 547 10.59 21.24 2.66
C ASP A 547 11.60 20.63 1.68
N GLN A 548 11.14 20.14 0.51
CA GLN A 548 12.03 19.59 -0.51
C GLN A 548 12.95 20.65 -1.13
N ILE A 549 12.46 21.88 -1.35
CA ILE A 549 13.29 22.99 -1.82
C ILE A 549 14.32 23.40 -0.75
N SER A 550 13.91 23.48 0.51
CA SER A 550 14.80 23.73 1.66
C SER A 550 15.88 22.65 1.77
N PHE A 551 15.49 21.39 1.58
CA PHE A 551 16.42 20.27 1.56
C PHE A 551 17.43 20.36 0.43
N ALA A 552 17.01 20.73 -0.79
CA ALA A 552 17.93 20.95 -1.91
C ALA A 552 18.94 22.08 -1.63
N ARG A 553 18.51 23.18 -0.98
CA ARG A 553 19.43 24.25 -0.56
C ARG A 553 20.45 23.74 0.45
N TYR A 554 19.99 23.05 1.49
CA TYR A 554 20.87 22.42 2.49
C TYR A 554 21.91 21.48 1.83
N LEU A 555 21.48 20.66 0.86
CA LEU A 555 22.39 19.79 0.11
C LEU A 555 23.42 20.60 -0.68
N GLY A 556 23.00 21.69 -1.36
CA GLY A 556 23.88 22.56 -2.13
C GLY A 556 24.92 23.31 -1.30
N GLU A 557 24.70 23.48 0.01
CA GLU A 557 25.66 24.06 0.97
C GLU A 557 26.74 23.06 1.41
N GLN A 558 26.56 21.76 1.16
CA GLN A 558 27.56 20.77 1.53
C GLN A 558 28.81 20.90 0.65
N PRO A 559 30.04 20.89 1.20
CA PRO A 559 31.27 21.14 0.45
C PRO A 559 31.51 20.11 -0.65
N TYR A 560 30.96 18.91 -0.52
CA TYR A 560 31.08 17.79 -1.45
C TYR A 560 29.91 17.70 -2.45
N VAL A 561 28.96 18.63 -2.44
CA VAL A 561 27.84 18.66 -3.40
C VAL A 561 28.11 19.69 -4.50
N ASP A 562 27.83 19.31 -5.73
CA ASP A 562 27.73 20.24 -6.85
C ASP A 562 26.33 20.86 -6.86
N ALA A 563 26.21 22.05 -6.30
CA ALA A 563 24.94 22.75 -6.18
C ALA A 563 24.26 23.06 -7.53
N GLY A 564 25.02 23.06 -8.65
CA GLY A 564 24.50 23.21 -10.01
C GLY A 564 23.98 21.89 -10.62
N ARG A 565 24.09 20.76 -9.91
CA ARG A 565 23.68 19.44 -10.37
C ARG A 565 22.88 18.69 -9.29
N ILE A 566 21.74 19.28 -8.91
CA ILE A 566 20.76 18.63 -8.01
C ILE A 566 19.53 18.28 -8.84
N GLY A 567 19.10 17.03 -8.80
CA GLY A 567 17.88 16.54 -9.44
C GLY A 567 16.86 16.08 -8.42
N ILE A 568 15.59 15.94 -8.84
CA ILE A 568 14.49 15.38 -8.04
C ILE A 568 13.74 14.33 -8.84
N TYR A 569 13.32 13.27 -8.17
CA TYR A 569 12.48 12.22 -8.70
C TYR A 569 11.32 11.92 -7.76
N GLY A 570 10.16 11.57 -8.32
CA GLY A 570 9.05 11.00 -7.59
C GLY A 570 8.00 10.35 -8.48
N TRP A 571 7.22 9.44 -7.87
CA TRP A 571 6.14 8.67 -8.50
C TRP A 571 4.82 8.97 -7.82
N SER A 572 3.71 9.08 -8.55
CA SER A 572 2.37 9.34 -8.01
C SER A 572 2.32 10.67 -7.25
N TYR A 573 2.05 10.67 -5.94
CA TYR A 573 2.21 11.86 -5.10
C TYR A 573 3.63 12.44 -5.22
N GLY A 574 4.65 11.58 -5.24
CA GLY A 574 6.02 12.00 -5.48
C GLY A 574 6.23 12.66 -6.84
N GLY A 575 5.48 12.24 -7.86
CA GLY A 575 5.45 12.88 -9.19
C GLY A 575 4.84 14.28 -9.14
N PHE A 576 3.74 14.46 -8.39
CA PHE A 576 3.16 15.76 -8.07
C PHE A 576 4.21 16.66 -7.38
N MET A 577 4.93 16.14 -6.42
CA MET A 577 6.00 16.82 -5.71
C MET A 577 7.16 17.23 -6.63
N ALA A 578 7.60 16.32 -7.52
CA ALA A 578 8.67 16.60 -8.48
C ALA A 578 8.29 17.75 -9.42
N LEU A 579 7.04 17.78 -9.90
CA LEU A 579 6.51 18.89 -10.70
C LEU A 579 6.41 20.18 -9.88
N GLY A 580 5.88 20.13 -8.66
CA GLY A 580 5.81 21.27 -7.76
C GLY A 580 7.18 21.89 -7.48
N CYS A 581 8.17 21.06 -7.19
CA CYS A 581 9.56 21.47 -6.96
C CYS A 581 10.23 22.03 -8.21
N ALA A 582 10.00 21.42 -9.38
CA ALA A 582 10.53 21.91 -10.65
C ALA A 582 10.00 23.31 -10.98
N CYS A 583 8.70 23.54 -10.79
CA CYS A 583 8.06 24.81 -11.10
C CYS A 583 8.35 25.91 -10.05
N LYS A 584 8.28 25.59 -8.74
CA LYS A 584 8.44 26.58 -7.66
C LYS A 584 9.89 26.75 -7.18
N GLY A 585 10.81 25.85 -7.57
CA GLY A 585 12.21 25.85 -7.12
C GLY A 585 13.11 26.91 -7.75
N GLY A 586 12.68 27.65 -8.79
CA GLY A 586 13.47 28.70 -9.43
C GLY A 586 14.81 28.22 -9.97
N GLY A 587 14.86 27.05 -10.62
CA GLY A 587 16.05 26.46 -11.23
C GLY A 587 17.02 25.76 -10.26
N ILE A 588 16.65 25.59 -8.98
CA ILE A 588 17.50 24.84 -8.00
C ILE A 588 17.67 23.37 -8.41
N TYR A 589 16.66 22.78 -9.05
CA TYR A 589 16.72 21.42 -9.58
C TYR A 589 17.10 21.46 -11.06
N LYS A 590 18.26 20.89 -11.38
CA LYS A 590 18.75 20.76 -12.76
C LYS A 590 17.94 19.73 -13.54
N LEU A 591 17.41 18.72 -12.85
CA LEU A 591 16.64 17.62 -13.38
C LEU A 591 15.39 17.39 -12.53
N ALA A 592 14.24 17.16 -13.16
CA ALA A 592 13.04 16.65 -12.50
C ALA A 592 12.47 15.47 -13.29
N ILE A 593 12.21 14.35 -12.60
CA ILE A 593 11.56 13.16 -13.17
C ILE A 593 10.26 12.95 -12.42
N ALA A 594 9.13 13.12 -13.11
CA ALA A 594 7.79 12.96 -12.58
C ALA A 594 7.12 11.73 -13.23
N VAL A 595 6.87 10.69 -12.45
CA VAL A 595 6.25 9.45 -12.93
C VAL A 595 4.82 9.37 -12.44
N ALA A 596 3.87 9.15 -13.37
CA ALA A 596 2.43 9.05 -13.09
C ALA A 596 1.94 10.15 -12.13
N PRO A 597 2.24 11.45 -12.39
CA PRO A 597 2.04 12.52 -11.45
C PRO A 597 0.57 12.91 -11.33
N VAL A 598 0.10 13.16 -10.10
CA VAL A 598 -1.06 14.04 -9.90
C VAL A 598 -0.65 15.46 -10.31
N THR A 599 -1.50 16.15 -11.08
CA THR A 599 -1.21 17.52 -11.56
C THR A 599 -2.30 18.51 -11.16
N SER A 600 -3.46 17.99 -10.78
CA SER A 600 -4.53 18.70 -10.08
C SER A 600 -5.27 17.74 -9.18
N TRP A 601 -5.47 18.13 -7.92
CA TRP A 601 -6.25 17.35 -6.96
C TRP A 601 -7.73 17.22 -7.37
N ARG A 602 -8.23 18.06 -8.27
CA ARG A 602 -9.58 17.93 -8.86
C ARG A 602 -9.72 16.74 -9.79
N TYR A 603 -8.62 16.09 -10.19
CA TYR A 603 -8.63 14.91 -11.06
C TYR A 603 -8.46 13.61 -10.31
N TYR A 604 -8.23 13.65 -9.00
CA TYR A 604 -8.05 12.47 -8.18
C TYR A 604 -9.33 12.11 -7.43
N ASP A 605 -9.39 10.90 -6.84
CA ASP A 605 -10.61 10.37 -6.25
C ASP A 605 -11.09 11.10 -5.00
N THR A 606 -12.34 10.79 -4.62
CA THR A 606 -13.03 11.39 -3.49
C THR A 606 -12.39 11.02 -2.15
N ILE A 607 -12.22 9.72 -1.87
CA ILE A 607 -11.83 9.23 -0.53
C ILE A 607 -10.46 9.74 -0.15
N TYR A 608 -9.46 9.60 -1.06
CA TYR A 608 -8.10 10.06 -0.79
C TYR A 608 -8.02 11.58 -0.73
N THR A 609 -8.58 12.26 -1.73
CA THR A 609 -8.36 13.70 -1.85
C THR A 609 -9.10 14.46 -0.75
N GLU A 610 -10.34 14.07 -0.47
CA GLU A 610 -11.19 14.77 0.49
C GLU A 610 -10.75 14.57 1.94
N ILE A 611 -10.19 13.39 2.29
CA ILE A 611 -9.67 13.18 3.65
C ILE A 611 -8.54 14.15 3.99
N TYR A 612 -7.74 14.56 2.99
CA TYR A 612 -6.58 15.43 3.21
C TYR A 612 -6.83 16.90 2.82
N ASN A 613 -7.82 17.19 1.97
CA ASN A 613 -8.08 18.53 1.45
C ASN A 613 -9.51 19.03 1.71
N ASP A 614 -10.37 18.25 2.41
CA ASP A 614 -11.81 18.52 2.52
C ASP A 614 -12.48 18.52 1.12
N LEU A 615 -13.74 18.91 1.02
CA LEU A 615 -14.45 18.99 -0.25
C LEU A 615 -13.98 20.19 -1.10
N PRO A 616 -13.87 20.06 -2.43
CA PRO A 616 -13.37 21.15 -3.27
C PRO A 616 -14.27 22.39 -3.29
N GLN A 617 -15.56 22.25 -2.98
CA GLN A 617 -16.47 23.38 -2.81
C GLN A 617 -16.27 24.12 -1.47
N ASP A 618 -15.79 23.42 -0.43
CA ASP A 618 -15.53 23.99 0.89
C ASP A 618 -14.10 24.58 0.95
N ASN A 619 -13.15 24.01 0.21
CA ASN A 619 -11.73 24.38 0.21
C ASN A 619 -11.16 24.51 -1.21
N PRO A 620 -11.67 25.40 -2.09
CA PRO A 620 -11.17 25.51 -3.46
C PRO A 620 -9.67 25.87 -3.55
N ALA A 621 -9.15 26.68 -2.63
CA ALA A 621 -7.74 27.06 -2.60
C ALA A 621 -6.80 25.87 -2.36
N GLY A 622 -7.15 24.94 -1.47
CA GLY A 622 -6.38 23.72 -1.24
C GLY A 622 -6.26 22.81 -2.47
N TYR A 623 -7.22 22.91 -3.39
CA TYR A 623 -7.18 22.19 -4.67
C TYR A 623 -6.40 22.93 -5.76
N ASP A 624 -6.45 24.24 -5.79
CA ASP A 624 -5.99 25.02 -6.94
C ASP A 624 -4.60 25.62 -6.74
N ASP A 625 -4.27 26.16 -5.54
CA ASP A 625 -3.05 26.94 -5.31
C ASP A 625 -1.76 26.14 -5.44
N ASN A 626 -1.82 24.82 -5.16
CA ASN A 626 -0.67 23.93 -5.22
C ASN A 626 -0.75 22.89 -6.34
N SER A 627 -1.75 22.93 -7.21
CA SER A 627 -1.85 22.06 -8.39
C SER A 627 -0.88 22.52 -9.47
N PRO A 628 0.11 21.69 -9.89
CA PRO A 628 1.15 22.07 -10.85
C PRO A 628 0.65 22.65 -12.16
N ILE A 629 -0.51 22.22 -12.65
CA ILE A 629 -1.10 22.78 -13.88
C ILE A 629 -1.40 24.30 -13.79
N ASN A 630 -1.59 24.84 -12.59
CA ASN A 630 -1.94 26.23 -12.37
C ASN A 630 -0.73 27.16 -12.29
N PHE A 631 0.47 26.60 -12.17
CA PHE A 631 1.73 27.35 -12.12
C PHE A 631 2.83 26.76 -13.01
N ALA A 632 2.46 26.04 -14.06
CA ALA A 632 3.38 25.48 -15.05
C ALA A 632 4.29 26.53 -15.72
N GLN A 633 3.83 27.79 -15.83
CA GLN A 633 4.61 28.93 -16.34
C GLN A 633 5.83 29.26 -15.49
N LEU A 634 5.88 28.82 -14.22
CA LEU A 634 7.01 29.05 -13.33
C LEU A 634 8.19 28.08 -13.60
N LEU A 635 8.00 27.03 -14.40
CA LEU A 635 9.09 26.14 -14.77
C LEU A 635 10.22 26.94 -15.43
N ASP A 636 11.42 26.85 -14.88
CA ASP A 636 12.63 27.38 -15.48
C ASP A 636 13.25 26.34 -16.41
N ASP A 637 12.70 26.21 -17.62
CA ASP A 637 13.11 25.19 -18.60
C ASP A 637 14.45 25.44 -19.27
N GLU A 638 15.07 26.61 -19.05
CA GLU A 638 16.46 26.87 -19.44
C GLU A 638 17.45 26.16 -18.50
N HIS A 639 17.08 25.99 -17.22
CA HIS A 639 17.95 25.41 -16.19
C HIS A 639 17.46 24.04 -15.70
N THR A 640 16.18 23.69 -15.84
CA THR A 640 15.57 22.43 -15.36
C THR A 640 15.16 21.54 -16.53
N GLN A 641 15.77 20.37 -16.65
CA GLN A 641 15.34 19.33 -17.58
C GLN A 641 14.18 18.53 -16.94
N LEU A 642 12.99 18.61 -17.52
CA LEU A 642 11.79 17.91 -17.03
C LEU A 642 11.49 16.68 -17.87
N LEU A 643 11.37 15.50 -17.23
CA LEU A 643 10.83 14.27 -17.82
C LEU A 643 9.54 13.88 -17.14
N ILE A 644 8.47 13.72 -17.91
CA ILE A 644 7.18 13.17 -17.45
C ILE A 644 7.01 11.76 -18.04
N MET A 645 6.64 10.79 -17.20
CA MET A 645 6.44 9.39 -17.60
C MET A 645 5.09 8.90 -17.12
N HIS A 646 4.29 8.22 -17.98
CA HIS A 646 2.95 7.78 -17.58
C HIS A 646 2.45 6.59 -18.41
N GLY A 647 1.65 5.70 -17.77
CA GLY A 647 0.89 4.65 -18.42
C GLY A 647 -0.45 5.16 -18.94
N THR A 648 -0.87 4.73 -20.14
CA THR A 648 -2.15 5.22 -20.72
C THR A 648 -3.38 4.55 -20.13
N ALA A 649 -3.22 3.41 -19.46
CA ALA A 649 -4.29 2.68 -18.79
C ALA A 649 -4.16 2.76 -17.26
N ASP A 650 -3.59 3.86 -16.76
CA ASP A 650 -3.54 4.17 -15.34
C ASP A 650 -4.96 4.50 -14.86
N ASP A 651 -5.54 3.58 -14.13
CA ASP A 651 -6.90 3.68 -13.57
C ASP A 651 -6.92 4.41 -12.21
N ASN A 652 -5.76 4.68 -11.63
CA ASN A 652 -5.59 5.38 -10.36
C ASN A 652 -5.34 6.88 -10.60
N VAL A 653 -4.12 7.25 -11.03
CA VAL A 653 -3.81 8.60 -11.48
C VAL A 653 -4.00 8.65 -12.98
N HIS A 654 -5.16 9.05 -13.44
CA HIS A 654 -5.51 9.03 -14.85
C HIS A 654 -4.48 9.77 -15.72
N PHE A 655 -4.15 9.21 -16.89
CA PHE A 655 -3.27 9.82 -17.88
C PHE A 655 -3.70 11.26 -18.26
N GLN A 656 -4.97 11.60 -18.02
CA GLN A 656 -5.49 12.97 -18.10
C GLN A 656 -4.62 13.96 -17.33
N ASN A 657 -4.12 13.61 -16.13
CA ASN A 657 -3.25 14.49 -15.34
C ASN A 657 -2.02 14.94 -16.16
N THR A 658 -1.32 14.00 -16.77
CA THR A 658 -0.17 14.32 -17.64
C THR A 658 -0.57 15.14 -18.86
N MET A 659 -1.66 14.81 -19.52
CA MET A 659 -2.11 15.56 -20.71
C MET A 659 -2.48 17.01 -20.39
N GLU A 660 -3.11 17.27 -19.27
CA GLU A 660 -3.44 18.63 -18.84
C GLU A 660 -2.18 19.41 -18.40
N MET A 661 -1.21 18.74 -17.76
CA MET A 661 0.09 19.36 -17.47
C MET A 661 0.85 19.72 -18.76
N CYS A 662 0.92 18.79 -19.72
CA CYS A 662 1.51 19.07 -21.04
C CYS A 662 0.81 20.25 -21.74
N ARG A 663 -0.50 20.32 -21.68
CA ARG A 663 -1.27 21.45 -22.22
C ARG A 663 -0.89 22.78 -21.53
N ALA A 664 -0.73 22.77 -20.19
CA ALA A 664 -0.34 23.96 -19.44
C ALA A 664 1.09 24.41 -19.78
N LEU A 665 2.05 23.48 -19.86
CA LEU A 665 3.43 23.72 -20.26
C LEU A 665 3.51 24.29 -21.69
N ASN A 666 2.80 23.67 -22.64
CA ASN A 666 2.75 24.13 -24.04
C ASN A 666 2.19 25.57 -24.14
N ARG A 667 1.13 25.88 -23.43
CA ARG A 667 0.56 27.26 -23.38
C ARG A 667 1.53 28.26 -22.78
N ALA A 668 2.37 27.82 -21.82
CA ALA A 668 3.41 28.66 -21.22
C ALA A 668 4.71 28.72 -22.06
N GLY A 669 4.78 28.02 -23.21
CA GLY A 669 5.95 27.96 -24.08
C GLY A 669 7.13 27.15 -23.51
N LYS A 670 6.88 26.29 -22.52
CA LYS A 670 7.90 25.52 -21.79
C LYS A 670 8.28 24.23 -22.52
N GLN A 671 9.58 23.86 -22.43
CA GLN A 671 10.12 22.64 -23.01
C GLN A 671 10.21 21.52 -21.95
N TYR A 672 9.92 20.30 -22.37
CA TYR A 672 9.96 19.10 -21.51
C TYR A 672 10.06 17.84 -22.37
N ASP A 673 10.53 16.76 -21.77
CA ASP A 673 10.50 15.42 -22.35
C ASP A 673 9.35 14.58 -21.78
N MET A 674 8.79 13.68 -22.60
CA MET A 674 7.74 12.75 -22.15
C MET A 674 8.02 11.34 -22.65
N MET A 675 7.71 10.34 -21.81
CA MET A 675 7.66 8.94 -22.21
C MET A 675 6.35 8.30 -21.79
N VAL A 676 5.65 7.71 -22.76
CA VAL A 676 4.34 7.09 -22.57
C VAL A 676 4.48 5.58 -22.63
N TYR A 677 3.77 4.88 -21.74
CA TYR A 677 3.69 3.43 -21.67
C TYR A 677 2.26 2.99 -22.03
N PRO A 678 2.02 2.54 -23.29
CA PRO A 678 0.69 2.13 -23.73
C PRO A 678 0.15 0.98 -22.91
N ASP A 679 -1.13 1.08 -22.51
CA ASP A 679 -1.89 0.10 -21.73
C ASP A 679 -1.29 -0.32 -20.38
N GLN A 680 -0.27 0.42 -19.88
CA GLN A 680 0.26 0.21 -18.55
C GLN A 680 -0.59 0.94 -17.50
N ASN A 681 -0.78 0.26 -16.36
CA ASN A 681 -1.45 0.79 -15.19
C ASN A 681 -0.52 1.66 -14.32
N HIS A 682 -0.96 2.06 -13.13
CA HIS A 682 -0.21 2.93 -12.20
C HIS A 682 1.16 2.38 -11.78
N SER A 683 1.30 1.07 -11.65
CA SER A 683 2.57 0.42 -11.25
C SER A 683 3.49 0.10 -12.43
N MET A 684 2.98 0.18 -13.68
CA MET A 684 3.67 -0.21 -14.92
C MET A 684 4.25 -1.63 -14.86
N TYR A 685 3.55 -2.51 -14.15
CA TYR A 685 3.94 -3.90 -13.93
C TYR A 685 2.88 -4.84 -14.57
N PRO A 686 3.25 -6.03 -15.05
CA PRO A 686 4.58 -6.64 -14.98
C PRO A 686 5.52 -6.31 -16.16
N SER A 687 5.03 -5.75 -17.28
CA SER A 687 5.78 -5.75 -18.53
C SER A 687 6.85 -4.68 -18.64
N ASP A 688 6.60 -3.46 -18.13
CA ASP A 688 7.47 -2.31 -18.35
C ASP A 688 8.28 -1.85 -17.13
N GLY A 689 8.20 -2.56 -16.01
CA GLY A 689 8.91 -2.22 -14.79
C GLY A 689 10.44 -2.10 -14.95
N TYR A 690 11.06 -2.94 -15.80
CA TYR A 690 12.47 -2.82 -16.14
C TYR A 690 12.74 -1.61 -17.05
N ASN A 691 11.91 -1.42 -18.08
CA ASN A 691 12.10 -0.37 -19.08
C ASN A 691 11.99 1.03 -18.47
N ILE A 692 11.01 1.25 -17.61
CA ILE A 692 10.83 2.55 -16.94
C ILE A 692 12.02 2.90 -16.05
N ARG A 693 12.51 1.97 -15.23
CA ARG A 693 13.67 2.20 -14.36
C ARG A 693 14.95 2.42 -15.15
N ARG A 694 15.16 1.65 -16.22
CA ARG A 694 16.23 1.88 -17.16
C ARG A 694 16.18 3.30 -17.75
N LYS A 695 14.98 3.75 -18.19
CA LYS A 695 14.81 5.12 -18.71
C LYS A 695 15.18 6.17 -17.66
N MET A 696 14.77 5.97 -16.40
CA MET A 696 15.10 6.88 -15.30
C MET A 696 16.61 6.95 -15.06
N VAL A 697 17.30 5.79 -15.02
CA VAL A 697 18.77 5.73 -14.89
C VAL A 697 19.45 6.46 -16.05
N GLU A 698 19.15 6.09 -17.30
CA GLU A 698 19.77 6.66 -18.48
C GLU A 698 19.52 8.17 -18.60
N TYR A 699 18.31 8.62 -18.24
CA TYR A 699 17.95 10.04 -18.30
C TYR A 699 18.70 10.84 -17.24
N THR A 700 18.82 10.32 -16.02
CA THR A 700 19.59 10.93 -14.94
C THR A 700 21.06 11.07 -15.31
N LEU A 701 21.71 9.98 -15.73
CA LEU A 701 23.13 9.97 -16.08
C LEU A 701 23.49 10.87 -17.29
N ARG A 702 22.51 11.21 -18.13
CA ARG A 702 22.70 12.08 -19.29
C ARG A 702 22.52 13.56 -18.95
N ASN A 703 21.61 13.89 -18.05
CA ASN A 703 21.11 15.26 -17.89
C ASN A 703 21.46 15.88 -16.51
N LEU A 704 21.90 15.07 -15.56
CA LEU A 704 22.37 15.49 -14.25
C LEU A 704 23.89 15.20 -14.12
#